data_49ef6b4d8d2371a38c09147eda0733f9
#
_entry.id   49ef6b4d8d2371a38c09147eda0733f9
#
_cell.length_a   1.000
_cell.length_b   1.000
_cell.length_c   1.000
_cell.angle_alpha   90.00
_cell.angle_beta   90.00
_cell.angle_gamma   90.00
#
_symmetry.space_group_name_H-M   'P 1'
#
loop_
_entity.id
_entity.type
_entity.pdbx_description
1 polymer ?
#
loop_
_entity_poly.entity_id
_entity_poly.type
_entity_poly.pdbx_seq_one_letter_code
_entity_poly.pdbx_strand_id
1 'polypeptide(L)'
;MEYISAREAADKWGISQRRVAVVDSEQRVAETVMVENMRIIPTNAEKPTHAKHLRYSRSEGQVVKPFLKWAGGKGQLLKEIEQYYPFENEKITKYAEPFVGGGAVLFDILSKYDLKEFYISDVNAELINAYCIIRDSVDDLVEMLYAMQSDFIPLDAEHRKVYYLDKRSRFNELKEDGDKSINLEKAALMIFLNKTCFNGLYRVNKKGLFNVPMGAYKNPLICDENNLRAVSEKLQRVTIVCGDYRESADFIDENTFVYFDPPYRPLTYTANFTAYTENLFNDEEQIQLANFADDMRSKGARIVISNSDPKNYNTDDDFFDNIYSSYKIRRVEATRMINCNSEARGRIKELLISNFSRRIDMSNRDFNTWLSGFRDSIADYGYYIDFEKIHRNVDDIKVELNILNSLIGSKNIETDFENLISKYPEVLRCIPLLLAVRANEIYAIDSDGEFTYNFKKINLSVEQYKVFMRKTGLFDLIENHIVNNLVDYATGVETGLDSNGRKNRGGHLMENLVEGFIKKAGFIKDETYFKEMYIHQITEKWNIDLSAISNQGKTEKRFDFVIKTQNMIYGIETNFYGSSGSKLNETARSYKTLASETDTIDGFTFVWFTDGKGWISARHNLEETFDVMEHIYNINDMENGIIPEVFK
;
A
#
# COMPACT_ATOMS: atom_id res chain seq x y z
N MET A 1 -44.39 24.20 0.64
CA MET A 1 -43.14 23.69 0.04
C MET A 1 -43.47 22.77 -1.09
N GLU A 2 -42.79 22.91 -2.21
CA GLU A 2 -42.92 21.95 -3.31
C GLU A 2 -42.00 20.78 -3.06
N TYR A 3 -42.42 19.57 -3.42
CA TYR A 3 -41.69 18.33 -3.21
C TYR A 3 -41.52 17.58 -4.54
N ILE A 4 -40.43 16.86 -4.65
CA ILE A 4 -40.07 16.01 -5.79
C ILE A 4 -39.88 14.55 -5.36
N SER A 5 -40.04 13.63 -6.29
CA SER A 5 -39.80 12.22 -6.08
C SER A 5 -38.30 11.90 -5.93
N ALA A 6 -37.95 10.76 -5.33
CA ALA A 6 -36.58 10.30 -5.25
C ALA A 6 -35.89 10.13 -6.63
N ARG A 7 -36.70 9.91 -7.70
CA ARG A 7 -36.20 9.84 -9.07
C ARG A 7 -35.79 11.23 -9.58
N GLU A 8 -36.65 12.21 -9.41
CA GLU A 8 -36.38 13.61 -9.81
C GLU A 8 -35.22 14.20 -9.02
N ALA A 9 -35.11 13.88 -7.72
CA ALA A 9 -33.96 14.26 -6.90
C ALA A 9 -32.65 13.59 -7.39
N ALA A 10 -32.73 12.34 -7.84
CA ALA A 10 -31.60 11.63 -8.43
C ALA A 10 -31.08 12.33 -9.70
N ASP A 11 -31.99 12.68 -10.59
CA ASP A 11 -31.67 13.40 -11.83
C ASP A 11 -31.09 14.81 -11.52
N LYS A 12 -31.69 15.52 -10.57
CA LYS A 12 -31.22 16.86 -10.14
C LYS A 12 -29.83 16.82 -9.52
N TRP A 13 -29.52 15.80 -8.72
CA TRP A 13 -28.24 15.67 -8.00
C TRP A 13 -27.18 14.92 -8.79
N GLY A 14 -27.51 14.30 -9.95
CA GLY A 14 -26.59 13.51 -10.75
C GLY A 14 -26.08 12.25 -10.02
N ILE A 15 -27.00 11.56 -9.30
CA ILE A 15 -26.70 10.31 -8.57
C ILE A 15 -27.80 9.28 -8.83
N SER A 16 -27.58 8.02 -8.47
CA SER A 16 -28.62 6.99 -8.65
C SER A 16 -29.76 7.17 -7.65
N GLN A 17 -30.99 6.77 -8.05
CA GLN A 17 -32.17 6.78 -7.18
C GLN A 17 -31.96 5.98 -5.90
N ARG A 18 -31.21 4.86 -5.97
CA ARG A 18 -30.82 4.06 -4.81
C ARG A 18 -29.94 4.86 -3.83
N ARG A 19 -29.04 5.70 -4.35
CA ARG A 19 -28.19 6.56 -3.52
C ARG A 19 -29.00 7.66 -2.82
N VAL A 20 -30.01 8.20 -3.49
CA VAL A 20 -30.96 9.15 -2.87
C VAL A 20 -31.67 8.50 -1.69
N ALA A 21 -32.17 7.26 -1.84
CA ALA A 21 -32.84 6.52 -0.77
C ALA A 21 -31.90 6.25 0.45
N VAL A 22 -30.64 5.92 0.20
CA VAL A 22 -29.65 5.73 1.26
C VAL A 22 -29.40 7.02 2.04
N VAL A 23 -29.14 8.12 1.34
CA VAL A 23 -28.83 9.42 1.96
C VAL A 23 -30.03 9.96 2.75
N ASP A 24 -31.24 9.67 2.31
CA ASP A 24 -32.46 10.03 3.00
C ASP A 24 -32.71 9.12 4.23
N SER A 25 -32.45 7.81 4.12
CA SER A 25 -32.53 6.89 5.26
C SER A 25 -31.52 7.24 6.37
N GLU A 26 -30.40 7.83 6.01
CA GLU A 26 -29.38 8.39 6.92
C GLU A 26 -29.79 9.74 7.55
N GLN A 27 -31.03 10.22 7.31
CA GLN A 27 -31.55 11.53 7.77
C GLN A 27 -30.70 12.74 7.33
N ARG A 28 -30.01 12.64 6.20
CA ARG A 28 -29.11 13.67 5.66
C ARG A 28 -29.81 14.63 4.70
N VAL A 29 -31.08 14.43 4.46
CA VAL A 29 -31.96 15.34 3.72
C VAL A 29 -32.98 15.88 4.71
N ALA A 30 -32.95 17.17 4.96
CA ALA A 30 -33.90 17.81 5.87
C ALA A 30 -35.33 17.83 5.27
N GLU A 31 -36.34 17.73 6.14
CA GLU A 31 -37.76 17.92 5.81
C GLU A 31 -38.35 16.96 4.77
N THR A 32 -37.82 15.74 4.63
CA THR A 32 -38.42 14.69 3.80
C THR A 32 -39.73 14.19 4.43
N VAL A 33 -40.74 13.89 3.59
CA VAL A 33 -42.08 13.47 4.03
C VAL A 33 -42.44 12.14 3.38
N MET A 34 -43.18 11.28 4.10
CA MET A 34 -43.76 10.05 3.56
C MET A 34 -45.20 10.32 3.08
N VAL A 35 -45.50 10.03 1.82
CA VAL A 35 -46.83 10.08 1.23
C VAL A 35 -47.11 8.76 0.52
N GLU A 36 -48.15 8.05 0.91
CA GLU A 36 -48.57 6.77 0.30
C GLU A 36 -47.46 5.77 0.01
N ASN A 37 -46.58 5.51 1.02
CA ASN A 37 -45.40 4.66 0.91
C ASN A 37 -44.26 5.16 -0.01
N MET A 38 -44.32 6.39 -0.51
CA MET A 38 -43.23 7.03 -1.23
C MET A 38 -42.64 8.18 -0.39
N ARG A 39 -41.35 8.24 -0.34
CA ARG A 39 -40.63 9.40 0.22
C ARG A 39 -40.51 10.50 -0.83
N ILE A 40 -40.89 11.70 -0.44
CA ILE A 40 -40.78 12.91 -1.24
C ILE A 40 -39.83 13.89 -0.58
N ILE A 41 -39.08 14.59 -1.40
CA ILE A 41 -37.92 15.41 -1.02
C ILE A 41 -38.27 16.88 -1.37
N PRO A 42 -37.99 17.86 -0.48
CA PRO A 42 -38.22 19.27 -0.83
C PRO A 42 -37.49 19.67 -2.10
N THR A 43 -38.12 20.42 -2.96
CA THR A 43 -37.57 20.89 -4.25
C THR A 43 -36.31 21.75 -4.05
N ASN A 44 -36.17 22.44 -2.92
CA ASN A 44 -35.03 23.26 -2.56
C ASN A 44 -33.93 22.48 -1.85
N ALA A 45 -34.11 21.19 -1.57
CA ALA A 45 -33.05 20.38 -0.95
C ALA A 45 -31.79 20.33 -1.82
N GLU A 46 -30.66 20.62 -1.21
CA GLU A 46 -29.35 20.51 -1.84
C GLU A 46 -28.88 19.06 -1.81
N LYS A 47 -28.02 18.69 -2.76
CA LYS A 47 -27.37 17.40 -2.77
C LYS A 47 -26.56 17.22 -1.48
N PRO A 48 -26.89 16.22 -0.63
CA PRO A 48 -26.12 16.02 0.57
C PRO A 48 -24.67 15.69 0.24
N THR A 49 -23.75 16.50 0.70
CA THR A 49 -22.33 16.22 0.62
C THR A 49 -22.01 15.00 1.46
N HIS A 50 -21.08 14.15 1.03
CA HIS A 50 -20.62 13.01 1.84
C HIS A 50 -20.28 13.50 3.24
N ALA A 51 -20.85 12.86 4.28
CA ALA A 51 -20.45 13.12 5.65
C ALA A 51 -18.97 12.74 5.77
N LYS A 52 -18.10 13.72 5.66
CA LYS A 52 -16.73 13.60 6.14
C LYS A 52 -16.85 13.69 7.65
N HIS A 53 -16.27 12.72 8.34
CA HIS A 53 -16.08 12.81 9.78
C HIS A 53 -15.44 14.16 10.09
N LEU A 54 -16.20 15.02 10.74
CA LEU A 54 -15.77 16.28 11.31
C LEU A 54 -14.82 15.98 12.47
N ARG A 55 -13.55 15.83 12.16
CA ARG A 55 -12.46 16.05 13.10
C ARG A 55 -11.38 16.78 12.33
N TYR A 56 -11.25 18.05 12.62
CA TYR A 56 -10.46 19.16 12.08
C TYR A 56 -11.24 20.06 11.13
N SER A 57 -11.48 21.28 11.58
CA SER A 57 -12.03 22.37 10.79
C SER A 57 -11.12 22.64 9.59
N ARG A 58 -11.53 22.19 8.39
CA ARG A 58 -10.98 22.77 7.16
C ARG A 58 -11.33 24.26 7.19
N SER A 59 -10.33 25.12 7.22
CA SER A 59 -10.52 26.50 6.83
C SER A 59 -11.07 26.50 5.39
N GLU A 60 -12.28 27.02 5.17
CA GLU A 60 -12.80 27.33 3.83
C GLU A 60 -11.98 28.49 3.26
N GLY A 61 -10.69 28.21 2.94
CA GLY A 61 -9.77 29.16 2.34
C GLY A 61 -9.58 28.85 0.87
N GLN A 62 -9.42 29.87 0.08
CA GLN A 62 -9.08 29.79 -1.33
C GLN A 62 -7.84 28.89 -1.52
N VAL A 63 -7.92 27.85 -2.38
CA VAL A 63 -6.80 26.95 -2.68
C VAL A 63 -5.70 27.76 -3.35
N VAL A 64 -4.56 27.94 -2.68
CA VAL A 64 -3.38 28.64 -3.21
C VAL A 64 -2.53 27.71 -4.06
N LYS A 65 -1.84 28.27 -5.06
CA LYS A 65 -0.98 27.54 -6.01
C LYS A 65 0.39 28.16 -6.08
N PRO A 66 1.43 27.40 -6.47
CA PRO A 66 2.73 27.96 -6.79
C PRO A 66 2.64 29.17 -7.72
N PHE A 67 3.22 30.30 -7.32
CA PHE A 67 3.20 31.52 -8.11
C PHE A 67 4.20 31.53 -9.27
N LEU A 68 5.20 30.62 -9.22
CA LEU A 68 6.20 30.36 -10.26
C LEU A 68 6.09 28.93 -10.77
N LYS A 69 6.50 28.72 -12.01
CA LYS A 69 6.87 27.38 -12.48
C LYS A 69 8.31 27.12 -12.04
N TRP A 70 8.51 26.03 -11.32
CA TRP A 70 9.85 25.64 -10.85
C TRP A 70 10.18 24.23 -11.31
N ALA A 71 11.46 24.01 -11.69
CA ALA A 71 11.88 22.69 -12.12
C ALA A 71 11.80 21.70 -10.94
N GLY A 72 11.37 20.48 -11.21
CA GLY A 72 11.13 19.48 -10.16
C GLY A 72 9.82 19.67 -9.40
N GLY A 73 8.94 20.58 -9.85
CA GLY A 73 7.66 20.86 -9.15
C GLY A 73 6.83 19.60 -8.88
N LYS A 74 6.44 19.37 -7.63
CA LYS A 74 5.81 18.15 -7.10
C LYS A 74 4.31 18.02 -7.36
N GLY A 75 3.72 18.86 -8.22
CA GLY A 75 2.28 18.85 -8.48
C GLY A 75 1.70 17.49 -8.87
N GLN A 76 2.47 16.65 -9.56
CA GLN A 76 2.06 15.29 -9.94
C GLN A 76 2.18 14.28 -8.79
N LEU A 77 3.10 14.50 -7.85
CA LEU A 77 3.36 13.63 -6.72
C LEU A 77 2.63 14.04 -5.45
N LEU A 78 1.90 15.17 -5.46
CA LEU A 78 1.21 15.66 -4.26
C LEU A 78 0.29 14.61 -3.63
N LYS A 79 -0.44 13.82 -4.44
CA LYS A 79 -1.30 12.75 -3.93
C LYS A 79 -0.53 11.65 -3.20
N GLU A 80 0.69 11.34 -3.68
CA GLU A 80 1.56 10.34 -3.06
C GLU A 80 2.24 10.89 -1.81
N ILE A 81 2.64 12.17 -1.82
CA ILE A 81 3.25 12.88 -0.68
C ILE A 81 2.21 13.13 0.41
N GLU A 82 0.96 13.46 0.04
CA GLU A 82 -0.15 13.68 0.99
C GLU A 82 -0.39 12.47 1.91
N GLN A 83 -0.10 11.25 1.43
CA GLN A 83 -0.19 10.03 2.24
C GLN A 83 0.80 10.00 3.42
N TYR A 84 1.79 10.88 3.42
CA TYR A 84 2.77 11.02 4.50
C TYR A 84 2.48 12.20 5.44
N TYR A 85 1.40 12.97 5.24
CA TYR A 85 1.08 14.09 6.12
C TYR A 85 0.65 13.60 7.50
N PRO A 86 1.41 13.87 8.57
CA PRO A 86 1.17 13.29 9.90
C PRO A 86 0.27 14.17 10.79
N PHE A 87 -0.49 15.11 10.21
CA PHE A 87 -1.15 16.20 10.92
C PHE A 87 -2.44 15.82 11.65
N GLU A 88 -2.91 14.59 11.55
CA GLU A 88 -4.01 14.08 12.41
C GLU A 88 -3.53 13.72 13.80
N ASN A 89 -2.22 13.56 13.96
CA ASN A 89 -1.62 13.41 15.26
C ASN A 89 -1.36 14.79 15.84
N GLU A 90 -2.08 15.17 16.89
CA GLU A 90 -1.99 16.48 17.58
C GLU A 90 -0.57 16.85 18.02
N LYS A 91 0.38 15.92 18.06
CA LYS A 91 1.78 16.17 18.35
C LYS A 91 2.50 16.94 17.24
N ILE A 92 2.13 16.76 15.98
CA ILE A 92 2.81 17.41 14.85
C ILE A 92 2.12 18.75 14.56
N THR A 93 2.77 19.81 14.98
CA THR A 93 2.25 21.19 14.90
C THR A 93 3.13 22.13 14.09
N LYS A 94 4.27 21.64 13.59
CA LYS A 94 5.27 22.41 12.84
C LYS A 94 5.56 21.77 11.49
N TYR A 95 5.82 22.59 10.49
CA TYR A 95 6.23 22.15 9.16
C TYR A 95 7.51 22.85 8.71
N ALA A 96 8.45 22.09 8.13
CA ALA A 96 9.68 22.62 7.55
C ALA A 96 9.90 22.09 6.11
N GLU A 97 10.23 23.00 5.17
CA GLU A 97 10.58 22.70 3.77
C GLU A 97 11.90 23.42 3.40
N PRO A 98 13.08 22.84 3.73
CA PRO A 98 14.37 23.51 3.53
C PRO A 98 14.88 23.54 2.07
N PHE A 99 14.10 23.04 1.12
CA PHE A 99 14.31 23.13 -0.33
C PHE A 99 12.99 23.55 -0.97
N VAL A 100 12.46 24.73 -0.62
CA VAL A 100 11.08 25.07 -0.93
C VAL A 100 10.79 25.17 -2.44
N GLY A 101 11.76 25.60 -3.25
CA GLY A 101 11.55 25.73 -4.68
C GLY A 101 10.26 26.49 -5.03
N GLY A 102 9.38 25.86 -5.82
CA GLY A 102 8.08 26.42 -6.16
C GLY A 102 7.01 26.35 -5.08
N GLY A 103 7.26 25.66 -3.96
CA GLY A 103 6.37 25.55 -2.80
C GLY A 103 5.12 24.71 -3.03
N ALA A 104 5.17 23.70 -3.91
CA ALA A 104 3.99 22.91 -4.21
C ALA A 104 3.45 22.15 -2.97
N VAL A 105 4.32 21.59 -2.13
CA VAL A 105 3.97 20.90 -0.89
C VAL A 105 3.58 21.90 0.19
N LEU A 106 4.34 23.00 0.34
CA LEU A 106 4.02 24.09 1.25
C LEU A 106 2.58 24.60 1.05
N PHE A 107 2.21 24.97 -0.19
CA PHE A 107 0.90 25.55 -0.45
C PHE A 107 -0.23 24.54 -0.32
N ASP A 108 0.02 23.26 -0.57
CA ASP A 108 -0.94 22.19 -0.32
C ASP A 108 -1.22 22.05 1.18
N ILE A 109 -0.17 22.04 2.01
CA ILE A 109 -0.28 21.96 3.47
C ILE A 109 -0.95 23.23 4.04
N LEU A 110 -0.50 24.42 3.62
CA LEU A 110 -1.09 25.70 4.05
C LEU A 110 -2.57 25.84 3.70
N SER A 111 -3.02 25.16 2.63
CA SER A 111 -4.43 25.17 2.22
C SER A 111 -5.30 24.18 2.99
N LYS A 112 -4.71 23.10 3.54
CA LYS A 112 -5.44 21.97 4.13
C LYS A 112 -5.37 21.93 5.66
N TYR A 113 -4.27 22.44 6.25
CA TYR A 113 -3.98 22.27 7.67
C TYR A 113 -3.65 23.60 8.37
N ASP A 114 -4.06 23.71 9.63
CA ASP A 114 -3.78 24.85 10.48
C ASP A 114 -2.71 24.48 11.52
N LEU A 115 -1.44 24.53 11.10
CA LEU A 115 -0.29 24.28 11.97
C LEU A 115 0.16 25.56 12.67
N LYS A 116 0.87 25.42 13.78
CA LYS A 116 1.33 26.56 14.60
C LYS A 116 2.46 27.33 13.93
N GLU A 117 3.42 26.62 13.35
CA GLU A 117 4.65 27.20 12.82
C GLU A 117 5.03 26.57 11.47
N PHE A 118 5.53 27.43 10.58
CA PHE A 118 6.03 27.03 9.27
C PHE A 118 7.41 27.62 9.05
N TYR A 119 8.32 26.83 8.52
CA TYR A 119 9.66 27.23 8.13
C TYR A 119 9.94 26.80 6.68
N ILE A 120 10.41 27.74 5.86
CA ILE A 120 10.89 27.44 4.51
C ILE A 120 12.26 28.05 4.29
N SER A 121 13.11 27.37 3.54
CA SER A 121 14.36 27.94 3.06
C SER A 121 14.71 27.46 1.66
N ASP A 122 15.55 28.22 1.00
CA ASP A 122 16.20 27.88 -0.27
C ASP A 122 17.51 28.68 -0.39
N VAL A 123 18.50 28.11 -1.06
CA VAL A 123 19.76 28.82 -1.32
C VAL A 123 19.65 29.88 -2.40
N ASN A 124 18.56 29.83 -3.20
CA ASN A 124 18.30 30.79 -4.28
C ASN A 124 17.75 32.10 -3.73
N ALA A 125 18.62 33.10 -3.65
CA ALA A 125 18.29 34.42 -3.09
C ALA A 125 17.17 35.14 -3.87
N GLU A 126 17.11 34.99 -5.20
CA GLU A 126 16.06 35.64 -6.00
C GLU A 126 14.69 35.00 -5.74
N LEU A 127 14.64 33.69 -5.55
CA LEU A 127 13.44 32.95 -5.21
C LEU A 127 12.92 33.40 -3.82
N ILE A 128 13.80 33.40 -2.83
CA ILE A 128 13.44 33.84 -1.46
C ILE A 128 13.04 35.31 -1.44
N ASN A 129 13.72 36.19 -2.21
CA ASN A 129 13.29 37.58 -2.40
C ASN A 129 11.82 37.65 -2.89
N ALA A 130 11.46 36.83 -3.88
CA ALA A 130 10.08 36.83 -4.38
C ALA A 130 9.07 36.37 -3.30
N TYR A 131 9.39 35.34 -2.51
CA TYR A 131 8.56 34.91 -1.36
C TYR A 131 8.39 36.04 -0.33
N CYS A 132 9.47 36.73 0.04
CA CYS A 132 9.43 37.85 0.99
C CYS A 132 8.59 39.04 0.47
N ILE A 133 8.77 39.42 -0.81
CA ILE A 133 7.99 40.50 -1.41
C ILE A 133 6.49 40.15 -1.49
N ILE A 134 6.15 38.92 -1.86
CA ILE A 134 4.74 38.48 -1.86
C ILE A 134 4.16 38.57 -0.43
N ARG A 135 4.93 38.17 0.59
CA ARG A 135 4.49 38.27 1.97
C ARG A 135 4.28 39.70 2.42
N ASP A 136 5.25 40.57 2.15
CA ASP A 136 5.37 41.88 2.84
C ASP A 136 4.88 43.07 1.99
N SER A 137 4.83 42.97 0.65
CA SER A 137 4.55 44.06 -0.29
C SER A 137 3.76 43.61 -1.51
N VAL A 138 2.72 42.80 -1.31
CA VAL A 138 1.94 42.21 -2.41
C VAL A 138 1.23 43.22 -3.28
N ASP A 139 0.77 44.35 -2.70
CA ASP A 139 0.06 45.41 -3.42
C ASP A 139 0.98 46.07 -4.45
N ASP A 140 2.17 46.49 -4.03
CA ASP A 140 3.18 47.10 -4.91
C ASP A 140 3.64 46.12 -5.97
N LEU A 141 3.78 44.85 -5.63
CA LEU A 141 4.15 43.79 -6.58
C LEU A 141 3.07 43.58 -7.65
N VAL A 142 1.81 43.56 -7.27
CA VAL A 142 0.67 43.40 -8.19
C VAL A 142 0.61 44.60 -9.13
N GLU A 143 0.77 45.83 -8.63
CA GLU A 143 0.81 47.06 -9.45
C GLU A 143 1.92 46.96 -10.50
N MET A 144 3.14 46.60 -10.10
CA MET A 144 4.29 46.48 -11.00
C MET A 144 4.09 45.39 -12.04
N LEU A 145 3.55 44.21 -11.64
CA LEU A 145 3.27 43.13 -12.58
C LEU A 145 2.15 43.47 -13.57
N TYR A 146 1.13 44.21 -13.12
CA TYR A 146 0.09 44.75 -14.01
C TYR A 146 0.65 45.71 -15.04
N ALA A 147 1.53 46.65 -14.64
CA ALA A 147 2.20 47.54 -15.57
C ALA A 147 2.99 46.75 -16.62
N MET A 148 3.83 45.76 -16.20
CA MET A 148 4.59 44.91 -17.12
C MET A 148 3.68 44.07 -18.04
N GLN A 149 2.54 43.60 -17.54
CA GLN A 149 1.57 42.84 -18.35
C GLN A 149 0.89 43.74 -19.38
N SER A 150 0.49 44.94 -18.98
CA SER A 150 -0.15 45.92 -19.87
C SER A 150 0.77 46.41 -20.97
N ASP A 151 2.04 46.54 -20.67
CA ASP A 151 3.05 46.90 -21.67
C ASP A 151 3.35 45.72 -22.63
N PHE A 152 3.47 44.50 -22.11
CA PHE A 152 3.93 43.35 -22.88
C PHE A 152 2.86 42.72 -23.78
N ILE A 153 1.61 42.59 -23.30
CA ILE A 153 0.58 41.81 -23.99
C ILE A 153 0.19 42.40 -25.35
N PRO A 154 0.05 43.74 -25.54
CA PRO A 154 -0.33 44.33 -26.82
C PRO A 154 0.79 44.24 -27.91
N LEU A 155 2.04 44.01 -27.51
CA LEU A 155 3.18 43.99 -28.42
C LEU A 155 3.11 42.78 -29.40
N ASP A 156 3.59 42.99 -30.64
CA ASP A 156 3.86 41.92 -31.58
C ASP A 156 5.09 41.07 -31.15
N ALA A 157 5.36 39.99 -31.84
CA ALA A 157 6.41 39.05 -31.46
C ALA A 157 7.82 39.65 -31.41
N GLU A 158 8.14 40.59 -32.30
CA GLU A 158 9.46 41.22 -32.33
C GLU A 158 9.62 42.21 -31.18
N HIS A 159 8.64 43.07 -30.95
CA HIS A 159 8.65 44.04 -29.84
C HIS A 159 8.59 43.33 -28.48
N ARG A 160 7.82 42.23 -28.34
CA ARG A 160 7.85 41.36 -27.16
C ARG A 160 9.25 40.83 -26.87
N LYS A 161 9.97 40.41 -27.90
CA LYS A 161 11.33 39.91 -27.73
C LYS A 161 12.28 40.99 -27.23
N VAL A 162 12.16 42.20 -27.75
CA VAL A 162 12.97 43.38 -27.32
C VAL A 162 12.65 43.67 -25.84
N TYR A 163 11.37 43.83 -25.50
CA TYR A 163 10.93 44.07 -24.14
C TYR A 163 11.40 43.00 -23.15
N TYR A 164 11.27 41.72 -23.54
CA TYR A 164 11.74 40.59 -22.71
C TYR A 164 13.26 40.65 -22.49
N LEU A 165 14.06 40.95 -23.52
CA LEU A 165 15.49 41.03 -23.37
C LEU A 165 15.93 42.24 -22.51
N ASP A 166 15.24 43.36 -22.60
CA ASP A 166 15.43 44.54 -21.72
C ASP A 166 15.19 44.14 -20.24
N LYS A 167 14.02 43.54 -19.93
CA LYS A 167 13.69 43.08 -18.57
C LYS A 167 14.66 42.02 -18.05
N ARG A 168 15.15 41.12 -18.92
CA ARG A 168 16.17 40.13 -18.58
C ARG A 168 17.53 40.77 -18.28
N SER A 169 17.94 41.80 -19.07
CA SER A 169 19.18 42.54 -18.81
C SER A 169 19.08 43.24 -17.44
N ARG A 170 17.97 43.93 -17.19
CA ARG A 170 17.72 44.65 -15.94
C ARG A 170 17.72 43.71 -14.73
N PHE A 171 17.11 42.51 -14.85
CA PHE A 171 17.16 41.46 -13.81
C PHE A 171 18.59 41.02 -13.50
N ASN A 172 19.39 40.82 -14.54
CA ASN A 172 20.79 40.41 -14.40
C ASN A 172 21.67 41.53 -13.81
N GLU A 173 21.44 42.80 -14.14
CA GLU A 173 22.10 43.93 -13.51
C GLU A 173 21.85 43.98 -12.01
N LEU A 174 20.58 43.79 -11.56
CA LEU A 174 20.21 43.70 -10.14
C LEU A 174 20.81 42.49 -9.43
N LYS A 175 21.19 41.45 -10.15
CA LYS A 175 21.93 40.29 -9.59
C LYS A 175 23.41 40.62 -9.42
N GLU A 176 24.04 41.29 -10.38
CA GLU A 176 25.46 41.63 -10.37
C GLU A 176 25.79 42.72 -9.35
N ASP A 177 24.82 43.56 -8.97
CA ASP A 177 24.98 44.61 -7.97
C ASP A 177 25.28 44.06 -6.55
N GLY A 178 25.04 42.77 -6.34
CA GLY A 178 25.42 42.06 -5.11
C GLY A 178 24.62 42.47 -3.87
N ASP A 179 23.66 43.38 -4.00
CA ASP A 179 22.77 43.77 -2.90
C ASP A 179 21.84 42.60 -2.54
N LYS A 180 21.98 42.13 -1.31
CA LYS A 180 21.17 41.05 -0.72
C LYS A 180 19.89 41.56 -0.07
N SER A 181 19.63 42.85 -0.11
CA SER A 181 18.38 43.43 0.44
C SER A 181 17.16 42.93 -0.36
N ILE A 182 16.02 42.89 0.32
CA ILE A 182 14.73 42.57 -0.32
C ILE A 182 14.39 43.67 -1.33
N ASN A 183 14.15 43.27 -2.59
CA ASN A 183 13.99 44.17 -3.70
C ASN A 183 12.74 43.83 -4.51
N LEU A 184 11.80 44.79 -4.55
CA LEU A 184 10.52 44.68 -5.24
C LEU A 184 10.69 44.49 -6.76
N GLU A 185 11.54 45.33 -7.40
CA GLU A 185 11.76 45.26 -8.83
C GLU A 185 12.34 43.90 -9.24
N LYS A 186 13.31 43.37 -8.47
CA LYS A 186 13.91 42.05 -8.70
C LYS A 186 12.87 40.93 -8.61
N ALA A 187 11.92 40.99 -7.64
CA ALA A 187 10.84 40.03 -7.52
C ALA A 187 9.85 40.08 -8.70
N ALA A 188 9.42 41.29 -9.08
CA ALA A 188 8.53 41.46 -10.23
C ALA A 188 9.17 40.99 -11.53
N LEU A 189 10.45 41.30 -11.77
CA LEU A 189 11.21 40.82 -12.93
C LEU A 189 11.36 39.31 -12.94
N MET A 190 11.62 38.68 -11.80
CA MET A 190 11.70 37.23 -11.70
C MET A 190 10.38 36.56 -12.08
N ILE A 191 9.26 37.06 -11.57
CA ILE A 191 7.92 36.53 -11.89
C ILE A 191 7.61 36.76 -13.37
N PHE A 192 7.83 37.97 -13.89
CA PHE A 192 7.64 38.30 -15.32
C PHE A 192 8.44 37.35 -16.21
N LEU A 193 9.74 37.22 -15.97
CA LEU A 193 10.61 36.37 -16.77
C LEU A 193 10.18 34.89 -16.71
N ASN A 194 9.83 34.37 -15.54
CA ASN A 194 9.35 33.01 -15.40
C ASN A 194 8.03 32.73 -16.14
N LYS A 195 7.09 33.70 -16.12
CA LYS A 195 5.81 33.57 -16.83
C LYS A 195 5.93 33.71 -18.36
N THR A 196 7.01 34.36 -18.85
CA THR A 196 7.19 34.69 -20.28
C THR A 196 8.35 33.94 -20.95
N CYS A 197 9.26 33.30 -20.21
CA CYS A 197 10.37 32.54 -20.77
C CYS A 197 9.93 31.14 -21.27
N PHE A 198 10.80 30.51 -22.06
CA PHE A 198 10.59 29.18 -22.60
C PHE A 198 10.36 28.14 -21.47
N ASN A 199 9.21 27.50 -21.50
CA ASN A 199 8.73 26.48 -20.53
C ASN A 199 8.65 26.95 -19.07
N GLY A 200 8.79 28.24 -18.77
CA GLY A 200 8.78 28.74 -17.38
C GLY A 200 10.01 28.28 -16.59
N LEU A 201 11.14 28.07 -17.26
CA LEU A 201 12.35 27.58 -16.60
C LEU A 201 13.11 28.73 -15.93
N TYR A 202 13.71 28.43 -14.77
CA TYR A 202 14.77 29.26 -14.19
C TYR A 202 16.10 28.56 -14.48
N ARG A 203 17.00 29.24 -15.21
CA ARG A 203 18.33 28.73 -15.53
C ARG A 203 19.31 29.88 -15.58
N VAL A 204 20.51 29.67 -15.04
CA VAL A 204 21.62 30.61 -15.09
C VAL A 204 22.79 30.06 -15.92
N ASN A 205 23.60 30.95 -16.44
CA ASN A 205 24.86 30.58 -17.05
C ASN A 205 25.99 30.44 -16.01
N LYS A 206 27.20 30.12 -16.45
CA LYS A 206 28.38 29.95 -15.55
C LYS A 206 28.75 31.20 -14.76
N LYS A 207 28.19 32.39 -15.08
CA LYS A 207 28.35 33.63 -14.33
C LYS A 207 27.21 33.90 -13.38
N GLY A 208 26.31 32.92 -13.16
CA GLY A 208 25.12 33.10 -12.31
C GLY A 208 23.99 33.92 -12.96
N LEU A 209 24.10 34.36 -14.24
CA LEU A 209 23.14 35.22 -14.89
C LEU A 209 22.01 34.44 -15.57
N PHE A 210 20.76 34.91 -15.44
CA PHE A 210 19.59 34.30 -16.08
C PHE A 210 19.70 34.36 -17.62
N ASN A 211 19.56 33.21 -18.29
CA ASN A 211 19.83 33.08 -19.71
C ASN A 211 18.75 32.34 -20.51
N VAL A 212 17.56 32.12 -19.97
CA VAL A 212 16.48 31.46 -20.70
C VAL A 212 15.95 32.38 -21.81
N PRO A 213 15.67 31.89 -23.02
CA PRO A 213 15.04 32.66 -24.07
C PRO A 213 13.55 32.88 -23.82
N MET A 214 12.95 33.89 -24.48
CA MET A 214 11.51 34.12 -24.46
C MET A 214 10.74 32.90 -24.99
N GLY A 215 9.60 32.56 -24.35
CA GLY A 215 8.67 31.56 -24.82
C GLY A 215 7.67 32.08 -25.86
N ALA A 216 7.00 31.17 -26.57
CA ALA A 216 6.03 31.51 -27.62
C ALA A 216 4.57 31.58 -27.06
N TYR A 217 4.37 32.18 -25.89
CA TYR A 217 3.03 32.31 -25.29
C TYR A 217 2.23 33.44 -25.93
N LYS A 218 0.99 33.15 -26.34
CA LYS A 218 0.09 34.18 -26.92
C LYS A 218 -0.37 35.18 -25.86
N ASN A 219 -0.91 34.69 -24.74
CA ASN A 219 -1.44 35.50 -23.64
C ASN A 219 -0.97 34.89 -22.29
N PRO A 220 0.29 35.12 -21.88
CA PRO A 220 0.76 34.65 -20.60
C PRO A 220 0.08 35.42 -19.46
N LEU A 221 -0.44 34.72 -18.44
CA LEU A 221 -0.94 35.35 -17.21
C LEU A 221 0.28 35.73 -16.36
N ILE A 222 0.73 36.98 -16.49
CA ILE A 222 1.89 37.53 -15.79
C ILE A 222 1.51 37.91 -14.37
N CYS A 223 0.45 38.67 -14.19
CA CYS A 223 -0.12 39.02 -12.91
C CYS A 223 -1.34 38.15 -12.58
N ASP A 224 -1.16 37.15 -11.72
CA ASP A 224 -2.26 36.38 -11.13
C ASP A 224 -2.58 36.99 -9.75
N GLU A 225 -3.22 38.17 -9.75
CA GLU A 225 -3.51 38.95 -8.53
C GLU A 225 -4.18 38.13 -7.46
N ASN A 226 -5.25 37.37 -7.82
CA ASN A 226 -6.01 36.62 -6.85
C ASN A 226 -5.14 35.56 -6.15
N ASN A 227 -4.29 34.86 -6.89
CA ASN A 227 -3.40 33.89 -6.30
C ASN A 227 -2.27 34.54 -5.49
N LEU A 228 -1.68 35.66 -5.96
CA LEU A 228 -0.63 36.37 -5.24
C LEU A 228 -1.13 36.88 -3.90
N ARG A 229 -2.35 37.44 -3.83
CA ARG A 229 -2.97 37.92 -2.58
C ARG A 229 -3.25 36.74 -1.64
N ALA A 230 -3.81 35.67 -2.14
CA ALA A 230 -4.06 34.46 -1.35
C ALA A 230 -2.76 33.83 -0.80
N VAL A 231 -1.70 33.81 -1.62
CA VAL A 231 -0.35 33.37 -1.19
C VAL A 231 0.20 34.29 -0.11
N SER A 232 0.09 35.63 -0.29
CA SER A 232 0.54 36.61 0.70
C SER A 232 -0.11 36.38 2.06
N GLU A 233 -1.43 36.20 2.10
CA GLU A 233 -2.16 35.91 3.34
C GLU A 233 -1.62 34.66 4.05
N LYS A 234 -1.40 33.60 3.31
CA LYS A 234 -0.88 32.34 3.88
C LYS A 234 0.56 32.46 4.37
N LEU A 235 1.40 33.24 3.69
CA LEU A 235 2.80 33.44 4.05
C LEU A 235 3.03 34.28 5.32
N GLN A 236 2.02 35.01 5.84
CA GLN A 236 2.16 35.85 7.04
C GLN A 236 2.66 35.10 8.27
N ARG A 237 2.40 33.78 8.35
CA ARG A 237 2.79 32.93 9.47
C ARG A 237 3.99 32.01 9.14
N VAL A 238 4.69 32.28 8.03
CA VAL A 238 5.80 31.45 7.55
C VAL A 238 7.12 32.16 7.82
N THR A 239 8.05 31.48 8.49
CA THR A 239 9.45 31.89 8.59
C THR A 239 10.13 31.58 7.25
N ILE A 240 10.66 32.61 6.59
CA ILE A 240 11.28 32.50 5.27
C ILE A 240 12.78 32.85 5.42
N VAL A 241 13.65 31.92 5.03
CA VAL A 241 15.11 32.05 5.20
C VAL A 241 15.81 31.83 3.86
N CYS A 242 16.76 32.69 3.54
CA CYS A 242 17.68 32.49 2.42
C CYS A 242 18.94 31.83 2.95
N GLY A 243 19.07 30.51 2.79
CA GLY A 243 20.19 29.79 3.39
C GLY A 243 20.21 28.30 3.04
N ASP A 244 21.21 27.63 3.59
CA ASP A 244 21.40 26.19 3.45
C ASP A 244 20.38 25.42 4.31
N TYR A 245 20.04 24.18 3.89
CA TYR A 245 19.08 23.34 4.61
C TYR A 245 19.48 23.06 6.07
N ARG A 246 20.78 23.09 6.39
CA ARG A 246 21.30 22.88 7.75
C ARG A 246 20.85 23.96 8.72
N GLU A 247 20.52 25.16 8.23
CA GLU A 247 20.02 26.26 9.07
C GLU A 247 18.63 25.97 9.66
N SER A 248 17.91 24.99 9.11
CA SER A 248 16.63 24.54 9.67
C SER A 248 16.76 23.73 10.96
N ALA A 249 17.98 23.33 11.34
CA ALA A 249 18.22 22.43 12.48
C ALA A 249 17.65 22.92 13.81
N ASP A 250 17.69 24.24 14.06
CA ASP A 250 17.17 24.84 15.29
C ASP A 250 15.65 24.93 15.35
N PHE A 251 15.00 24.94 14.18
CA PHE A 251 13.53 24.90 14.07
C PHE A 251 12.96 23.50 14.26
N ILE A 252 13.71 22.48 13.86
CA ILE A 252 13.24 21.09 13.79
C ILE A 252 13.34 20.40 15.16
N ASP A 253 12.20 19.85 15.63
CA ASP A 253 12.05 19.06 16.86
C ASP A 253 11.06 17.89 16.66
N GLU A 254 10.66 17.21 17.74
CA GLU A 254 9.74 16.09 17.75
C GLU A 254 8.31 16.42 17.28
N ASN A 255 7.97 17.71 17.20
CA ASN A 255 6.66 18.19 16.74
C ASN A 255 6.67 18.61 15.27
N THR A 256 7.79 18.39 14.57
CA THR A 256 8.00 18.89 13.21
C THR A 256 7.83 17.79 12.16
N PHE A 257 7.05 18.08 11.12
CA PHE A 257 7.10 17.36 9.85
C PHE A 257 8.03 18.09 8.89
N VAL A 258 9.02 17.40 8.35
CA VAL A 258 10.02 17.93 7.43
C VAL A 258 9.89 17.28 6.07
N TYR A 259 9.80 18.09 5.02
CA TYR A 259 9.85 17.63 3.64
C TYR A 259 11.12 18.15 2.95
N PHE A 260 11.98 17.23 2.48
CA PHE A 260 13.17 17.57 1.71
C PHE A 260 12.96 17.23 0.24
N ASP A 261 13.13 18.23 -0.63
CA ASP A 261 13.15 18.10 -2.09
C ASP A 261 14.47 18.63 -2.66
N PRO A 262 15.61 17.94 -2.35
CA PRO A 262 16.92 18.41 -2.75
C PRO A 262 17.07 18.36 -4.29
N PRO A 263 18.05 19.07 -4.87
CA PRO A 263 18.44 18.84 -6.26
C PRO A 263 18.72 17.34 -6.47
N TYR A 264 18.09 16.77 -7.51
CA TYR A 264 18.17 15.34 -7.76
C TYR A 264 19.57 14.92 -8.22
N ARG A 265 19.98 13.73 -7.76
CA ARG A 265 21.23 13.10 -8.20
C ARG A 265 21.24 12.98 -9.72
N PRO A 266 22.27 13.48 -10.44
CA PRO A 266 22.38 13.33 -11.88
C PRO A 266 22.45 11.86 -12.30
N LEU A 267 21.57 11.43 -13.17
CA LEU A 267 21.48 10.02 -13.60
C LEU A 267 22.46 9.67 -14.75
N THR A 268 23.09 10.67 -15.39
CA THR A 268 24.11 10.46 -16.43
C THR A 268 25.16 11.56 -16.35
N TYR A 269 26.39 11.26 -16.76
CA TYR A 269 27.50 12.24 -16.85
C TYR A 269 27.19 13.44 -17.75
N THR A 270 26.28 13.29 -18.73
CA THR A 270 25.85 14.36 -19.63
C THR A 270 24.69 15.19 -19.08
N ALA A 271 24.01 14.77 -18.00
CA ALA A 271 22.93 15.52 -17.36
C ALA A 271 23.43 16.66 -16.45
N ASN A 272 24.74 16.81 -16.27
CA ASN A 272 25.37 17.91 -15.52
C ASN A 272 25.14 19.31 -16.12
N PHE A 273 24.47 19.43 -17.27
CA PHE A 273 24.19 20.71 -17.93
C PHE A 273 22.98 21.48 -17.40
N THR A 274 22.25 20.94 -16.41
CA THR A 274 21.06 21.59 -15.82
C THR A 274 21.31 22.09 -14.40
N ALA A 275 22.51 22.56 -14.09
CA ALA A 275 22.81 23.16 -12.80
C ALA A 275 21.97 24.43 -12.57
N TYR A 276 21.06 24.38 -11.60
CA TYR A 276 20.26 25.50 -11.13
C TYR A 276 20.98 26.37 -10.08
N THR A 277 22.15 25.87 -9.60
CA THR A 277 23.01 26.54 -8.61
C THR A 277 24.47 26.44 -9.06
N GLU A 278 25.32 27.35 -8.58
CA GLU A 278 26.77 27.35 -8.85
C GLU A 278 27.48 26.10 -8.27
N ASN A 279 26.89 25.47 -7.25
CA ASN A 279 27.41 24.24 -6.62
C ASN A 279 26.52 23.05 -7.00
N LEU A 280 27.16 22.01 -7.56
CA LEU A 280 26.52 20.74 -7.89
C LEU A 280 26.17 20.00 -6.58
N PHE A 281 24.90 19.64 -6.39
CA PHE A 281 24.46 18.76 -5.33
C PHE A 281 24.85 17.32 -5.71
N ASN A 282 26.09 16.94 -5.40
CA ASN A 282 26.73 15.68 -5.81
C ASN A 282 26.43 14.56 -4.80
N ASP A 283 27.03 13.37 -5.00
CA ASP A 283 26.85 12.21 -4.13
C ASP A 283 27.28 12.50 -2.67
N GLU A 284 28.32 13.33 -2.48
CA GLU A 284 28.77 13.72 -1.13
C GLU A 284 27.75 14.60 -0.43
N GLU A 285 27.14 15.57 -1.12
CA GLU A 285 26.03 16.37 -0.57
C GLU A 285 24.77 15.52 -0.28
N GLN A 286 24.48 14.50 -1.10
CA GLN A 286 23.40 13.54 -0.81
C GLN A 286 23.67 12.76 0.48
N ILE A 287 24.92 12.33 0.72
CA ILE A 287 25.32 11.65 1.95
C ILE A 287 25.23 12.61 3.15
N GLN A 288 25.65 13.87 2.99
CA GLN A 288 25.56 14.87 4.07
C GLN A 288 24.09 15.16 4.41
N LEU A 289 23.20 15.22 3.43
CA LEU A 289 21.77 15.36 3.66
C LEU A 289 21.18 14.13 4.40
N ALA A 290 21.62 12.92 4.05
CA ALA A 290 21.19 11.70 4.77
C ALA A 290 21.63 11.73 6.24
N ASN A 291 22.85 12.15 6.53
CA ASN A 291 23.34 12.31 7.89
C ASN A 291 22.56 13.40 8.66
N PHE A 292 22.27 14.53 8.00
CA PHE A 292 21.46 15.58 8.60
C PHE A 292 20.02 15.11 8.89
N ALA A 293 19.44 14.33 7.98
CA ALA A 293 18.13 13.73 8.21
C ALA A 293 18.14 12.75 9.40
N ASP A 294 19.21 11.97 9.57
CA ASP A 294 19.38 11.09 10.74
C ASP A 294 19.50 11.87 12.05
N ASP A 295 20.22 13.01 12.05
CA ASP A 295 20.29 13.91 13.20
C ASP A 295 18.89 14.45 13.56
N MET A 296 18.13 14.91 12.57
CA MET A 296 16.77 15.42 12.80
C MET A 296 15.78 14.32 13.22
N ARG A 297 15.92 13.12 12.65
CA ARG A 297 15.20 11.94 13.11
C ARG A 297 15.49 11.63 14.58
N SER A 298 16.73 11.77 15.01
CA SER A 298 17.13 11.56 16.39
C SER A 298 16.49 12.57 17.36
N LYS A 299 16.11 13.76 16.88
CA LYS A 299 15.29 14.75 17.62
C LYS A 299 13.79 14.38 17.64
N GLY A 300 13.37 13.32 16.95
CA GLY A 300 11.97 12.87 16.88
C GLY A 300 11.17 13.38 15.68
N ALA A 301 11.76 14.17 14.78
CA ALA A 301 11.08 14.72 13.61
C ALA A 301 10.54 13.64 12.65
N ARG A 302 9.41 13.94 12.01
CA ARG A 302 8.85 13.16 10.92
C ARG A 302 9.38 13.65 9.60
N ILE A 303 10.06 12.79 8.85
CA ILE A 303 10.84 13.20 7.66
C ILE A 303 10.37 12.44 6.43
N VAL A 304 10.18 13.19 5.34
CA VAL A 304 9.99 12.65 3.98
C VAL A 304 10.98 13.34 3.05
N ILE A 305 11.69 12.54 2.23
CA ILE A 305 12.66 13.01 1.25
C ILE A 305 12.25 12.49 -0.13
N SER A 306 12.24 13.35 -1.14
CA SER A 306 12.05 12.94 -2.52
C SER A 306 13.36 12.96 -3.31
N ASN A 307 13.53 12.02 -4.25
CA ASN A 307 14.65 12.00 -5.17
C ASN A 307 14.32 11.19 -6.44
N SER A 308 15.19 11.24 -7.45
CA SER A 308 15.09 10.35 -8.62
C SER A 308 15.57 8.94 -8.25
N ASP A 309 14.89 7.91 -8.78
CA ASP A 309 15.36 6.53 -8.61
C ASP A 309 16.48 6.22 -9.61
N PRO A 310 17.73 5.98 -9.15
CA PRO A 310 18.85 5.65 -10.04
C PRO A 310 18.61 4.32 -10.78
N LYS A 311 17.78 3.42 -10.22
CA LYS A 311 17.41 2.14 -10.85
C LYS A 311 16.58 2.30 -12.14
N ASN A 312 16.13 3.50 -12.48
CA ASN A 312 15.58 3.80 -13.80
C ASN A 312 16.61 3.66 -14.93
N TYR A 313 17.91 3.75 -14.63
CA TYR A 313 19.01 3.69 -15.60
C TYR A 313 19.96 2.53 -15.35
N ASN A 314 20.26 2.24 -14.09
CA ASN A 314 21.10 1.12 -13.69
C ASN A 314 20.42 0.39 -12.54
N THR A 315 19.90 -0.82 -12.79
CA THR A 315 19.20 -1.66 -11.82
C THR A 315 20.04 -2.02 -10.59
N ASP A 316 21.38 -1.97 -10.73
CA ASP A 316 22.33 -2.34 -9.69
C ASP A 316 22.81 -1.13 -8.88
N ASP A 317 22.30 0.08 -9.17
CA ASP A 317 22.64 1.29 -8.42
C ASP A 317 21.82 1.36 -7.12
N ASP A 318 22.39 0.87 -6.04
CA ASP A 318 21.81 0.84 -4.69
C ASP A 318 22.21 2.07 -3.84
N PHE A 319 22.65 3.17 -4.44
CA PHE A 319 23.16 4.34 -3.72
C PHE A 319 22.19 4.82 -2.63
N PHE A 320 20.93 5.12 -2.99
CA PHE A 320 19.94 5.57 -2.01
C PHE A 320 19.47 4.46 -1.07
N ASP A 321 19.38 3.22 -1.55
CA ASP A 321 19.04 2.07 -0.70
C ASP A 321 20.08 1.89 0.43
N ASN A 322 21.36 2.21 0.15
CA ASN A 322 22.45 2.11 1.13
C ASN A 322 22.45 3.28 2.13
N ILE A 323 22.44 4.54 1.65
CA ILE A 323 22.53 5.71 2.53
C ILE A 323 21.27 5.93 3.39
N TYR A 324 20.12 5.41 2.95
CA TYR A 324 18.84 5.46 3.69
C TYR A 324 18.37 4.07 4.15
N SER A 325 19.30 3.15 4.45
CA SER A 325 18.98 1.77 4.85
C SER A 325 18.11 1.66 6.11
N SER A 326 18.09 2.68 6.96
CA SER A 326 17.22 2.77 8.15
C SER A 326 15.87 3.42 7.88
N TYR A 327 15.59 3.84 6.64
CA TYR A 327 14.36 4.48 6.20
C TYR A 327 13.51 3.53 5.35
N LYS A 328 12.24 3.87 5.18
CA LYS A 328 11.33 3.20 4.25
C LYS A 328 11.45 3.89 2.90
N ILE A 329 11.88 3.16 1.88
CA ILE A 329 12.03 3.67 0.52
C ILE A 329 10.88 3.14 -0.33
N ARG A 330 10.06 4.04 -0.86
CA ARG A 330 9.00 3.73 -1.81
C ARG A 330 9.33 4.31 -3.18
N ARG A 331 9.16 3.49 -4.22
CA ARG A 331 9.30 3.87 -5.61
C ARG A 331 7.93 4.18 -6.19
N VAL A 332 7.71 5.44 -6.61
CA VAL A 332 6.43 5.91 -7.15
C VAL A 332 6.56 6.26 -8.62
N GLU A 333 5.53 5.97 -9.41
CA GLU A 333 5.52 6.32 -10.83
C GLU A 333 5.27 7.82 -11.02
N ALA A 334 6.15 8.47 -11.80
CA ALA A 334 6.03 9.87 -12.20
C ALA A 334 6.10 10.00 -13.71
N THR A 335 5.39 10.98 -14.28
CA THR A 335 5.42 11.26 -15.71
C THR A 335 6.39 12.41 -15.99
N ARG A 336 7.49 12.19 -16.70
CA ARG A 336 8.37 13.26 -17.15
C ARG A 336 7.72 14.06 -18.27
N MET A 337 7.35 15.31 -18.00
CA MET A 337 6.80 16.23 -19.01
C MET A 337 7.87 16.95 -19.84
N ILE A 338 9.12 16.98 -19.41
CA ILE A 338 10.21 17.72 -20.06
C ILE A 338 11.34 16.75 -20.44
N ASN A 339 11.33 16.30 -21.68
CA ASN A 339 12.50 15.66 -22.29
C ASN A 339 12.67 16.19 -23.73
N CYS A 340 13.90 16.51 -24.11
CA CYS A 340 14.26 16.98 -25.47
C CYS A 340 14.03 15.89 -26.51
N ASN A 341 13.90 14.62 -26.11
CA ASN A 341 13.69 13.48 -27.00
C ASN A 341 12.27 12.93 -26.80
N SER A 342 11.43 13.01 -27.84
CA SER A 342 10.02 12.59 -27.79
C SER A 342 9.85 11.09 -27.55
N GLU A 343 10.82 10.25 -27.89
CA GLU A 343 10.83 8.80 -27.70
C GLU A 343 11.17 8.38 -26.26
N ALA A 344 11.77 9.28 -25.47
CA ALA A 344 12.14 9.05 -24.06
C ALA A 344 11.10 9.63 -23.08
N ARG A 345 9.86 9.90 -23.52
CA ARG A 345 8.73 10.28 -22.66
C ARG A 345 8.07 9.01 -22.09
N GLY A 346 8.71 8.41 -21.07
CA GLY A 346 8.22 7.24 -20.38
C GLY A 346 7.83 7.56 -18.93
N ARG A 347 7.12 6.62 -18.29
CA ARG A 347 6.96 6.62 -16.84
C ARG A 347 8.32 6.35 -16.22
N ILE A 348 8.72 7.18 -15.28
CA ILE A 348 9.93 6.99 -14.47
C ILE A 348 9.51 6.79 -13.02
N LYS A 349 10.38 6.14 -12.26
CA LYS A 349 10.18 6.02 -10.82
C LYS A 349 10.90 7.16 -10.10
N GLU A 350 10.22 7.76 -9.13
CA GLU A 350 10.82 8.64 -8.14
C GLU A 350 10.80 7.96 -6.78
N LEU A 351 11.69 8.38 -5.89
CA LEU A 351 11.79 7.86 -4.53
C LEU A 351 11.03 8.77 -3.58
N LEU A 352 10.25 8.16 -2.68
CA LEU A 352 9.79 8.76 -1.44
C LEU A 352 10.40 7.98 -0.28
N ILE A 353 11.27 8.64 0.47
CA ILE A 353 12.08 8.06 1.55
C ILE A 353 11.59 8.65 2.87
N SER A 354 11.18 7.80 3.82
CA SER A 354 10.55 8.27 5.05
C SER A 354 11.02 7.50 6.28
N ASN A 355 11.13 8.16 7.42
CA ASN A 355 11.44 7.52 8.71
C ASN A 355 10.20 6.98 9.43
N PHE A 356 9.02 7.08 8.83
CA PHE A 356 7.74 6.56 9.36
C PHE A 356 6.90 5.96 8.23
N SER A 357 5.82 5.26 8.57
CA SER A 357 4.90 4.70 7.57
C SER A 357 3.99 5.78 7.01
N ARG A 358 3.67 5.69 5.72
CA ARG A 358 2.63 6.52 5.11
C ARG A 358 1.28 6.20 5.75
N ARG A 359 0.41 7.18 5.75
CA ARG A 359 -0.99 6.99 6.08
C ARG A 359 -1.69 6.20 4.97
N ILE A 360 -2.38 5.15 5.34
CA ILE A 360 -3.31 4.49 4.43
C ILE A 360 -4.68 5.11 4.70
N ASP A 361 -5.15 5.96 3.79
CA ASP A 361 -6.49 6.53 3.88
C ASP A 361 -7.52 5.43 3.63
N MET A 362 -8.07 4.88 4.71
CA MET A 362 -9.06 3.81 4.69
C MET A 362 -10.43 4.29 4.17
N SER A 363 -10.72 5.60 4.28
CA SER A 363 -12.01 6.18 3.89
C SER A 363 -12.18 6.34 2.38
N ASN A 364 -11.10 6.16 1.59
CA ASN A 364 -11.07 6.43 0.16
C ASN A 364 -10.44 5.27 -0.65
N ARG A 365 -10.47 4.04 -0.09
CA ARG A 365 -9.96 2.84 -0.79
C ARG A 365 -10.87 2.54 -1.99
N ASP A 366 -10.30 2.53 -3.19
CA ASP A 366 -10.98 2.05 -4.38
C ASP A 366 -10.90 0.52 -4.46
N PHE A 367 -12.05 -0.13 -4.43
CA PHE A 367 -12.14 -1.59 -4.45
C PHE A 367 -11.45 -2.21 -5.66
N ASN A 368 -11.55 -1.59 -6.84
CA ASN A 368 -10.94 -2.13 -8.06
C ASN A 368 -9.42 -2.09 -7.99
N THR A 369 -8.87 -0.99 -7.50
CA THR A 369 -7.42 -0.84 -7.27
C THR A 369 -6.93 -1.85 -6.23
N TRP A 370 -7.67 -2.01 -5.13
CA TRP A 370 -7.34 -2.98 -4.09
C TRP A 370 -7.39 -4.42 -4.60
N LEU A 371 -8.46 -4.81 -5.31
CA LEU A 371 -8.61 -6.15 -5.91
C LEU A 371 -7.56 -6.42 -7.00
N SER A 372 -7.14 -5.39 -7.76
CA SER A 372 -6.10 -5.54 -8.78
C SER A 372 -4.73 -5.91 -8.21
N GLY A 373 -4.49 -5.60 -6.93
CA GLY A 373 -3.29 -5.97 -6.18
C GLY A 373 -3.26 -7.42 -5.72
N PHE A 374 -4.33 -8.21 -5.92
CA PHE A 374 -4.41 -9.60 -5.50
C PHE A 374 -3.49 -10.51 -6.31
N ARG A 375 -2.84 -11.45 -5.63
CA ARG A 375 -1.82 -12.33 -6.20
C ARG A 375 -2.41 -13.58 -6.83
N ASP A 376 -1.73 -14.10 -7.85
CA ASP A 376 -2.09 -15.39 -8.44
C ASP A 376 -1.77 -16.56 -7.50
N SER A 377 -0.67 -16.45 -6.76
CA SER A 377 -0.18 -17.50 -5.85
C SER A 377 0.73 -16.91 -4.77
N ILE A 378 0.74 -17.57 -3.61
CA ILE A 378 1.71 -17.38 -2.53
C ILE A 378 2.53 -18.66 -2.29
N ALA A 379 2.48 -19.57 -3.25
CA ALA A 379 3.19 -20.86 -3.15
C ALA A 379 4.70 -20.64 -3.18
N ASP A 380 5.38 -21.11 -2.15
CA ASP A 380 6.83 -21.28 -2.11
C ASP A 380 7.25 -22.63 -2.71
N TYR A 381 8.54 -22.94 -2.70
CA TYR A 381 9.04 -24.19 -3.25
C TYR A 381 8.57 -25.43 -2.48
N GLY A 382 8.32 -25.31 -1.17
CA GLY A 382 7.80 -26.38 -0.30
C GLY A 382 6.29 -26.65 -0.48
N TYR A 383 5.56 -25.73 -1.13
CA TYR A 383 4.13 -25.88 -1.34
C TYR A 383 3.74 -27.11 -2.18
N TYR A 384 4.54 -27.46 -3.18
CA TYR A 384 4.16 -28.47 -4.17
C TYR A 384 4.20 -29.86 -3.62
N ILE A 385 5.31 -30.29 -3.02
CA ILE A 385 5.52 -31.62 -2.47
C ILE A 385 6.54 -31.54 -1.33
N ASP A 386 6.23 -32.23 -0.22
CA ASP A 386 7.15 -32.42 0.90
C ASP A 386 7.89 -33.73 0.75
N PHE A 387 8.98 -33.74 -0.02
CA PHE A 387 9.78 -34.93 -0.25
C PHE A 387 10.44 -35.50 1.02
N GLU A 388 10.78 -34.66 2.00
CA GLU A 388 11.36 -35.12 3.27
C GLU A 388 10.36 -35.98 4.04
N LYS A 389 9.09 -35.56 4.07
CA LYS A 389 8.00 -36.33 4.68
C LYS A 389 7.74 -37.63 3.93
N ILE A 390 7.71 -37.57 2.60
CA ILE A 390 7.51 -38.76 1.75
C ILE A 390 8.61 -39.80 2.00
N HIS A 391 9.87 -39.37 1.94
CA HIS A 391 11.01 -40.27 2.20
C HIS A 391 10.94 -40.88 3.60
N ARG A 392 10.69 -40.09 4.64
CA ARG A 392 10.54 -40.57 6.01
C ARG A 392 9.44 -41.61 6.15
N ASN A 393 8.27 -41.39 5.53
CA ASN A 393 7.14 -42.35 5.59
C ASN A 393 7.46 -43.66 4.87
N VAL A 394 8.15 -43.59 3.71
CA VAL A 394 8.54 -44.79 2.95
C VAL A 394 9.69 -45.51 3.62
N ASP A 395 10.69 -44.79 4.12
CA ASP A 395 11.85 -45.40 4.82
C ASP A 395 11.44 -46.17 6.07
N ASP A 396 10.37 -45.77 6.76
CA ASP A 396 9.82 -46.46 7.93
C ASP A 396 9.35 -47.89 7.63
N ILE A 397 8.95 -48.18 6.37
CA ILE A 397 8.44 -49.49 5.92
C ILE A 397 9.25 -50.09 4.77
N LYS A 398 10.40 -49.53 4.46
CA LYS A 398 11.22 -49.89 3.28
C LYS A 398 11.74 -51.33 3.34
N VAL A 399 12.07 -51.85 4.53
CA VAL A 399 12.54 -53.19 4.70
C VAL A 399 11.44 -54.19 4.35
N GLU A 400 10.25 -53.97 4.86
CA GLU A 400 9.09 -54.84 4.61
C GLU A 400 8.62 -54.76 3.16
N LEU A 401 8.66 -53.60 2.53
CA LEU A 401 8.40 -53.43 1.09
C LEU A 401 9.41 -54.22 0.25
N ASN A 402 10.68 -54.24 0.63
CA ASN A 402 11.71 -55.06 -0.05
C ASN A 402 11.49 -56.55 0.14
N ILE A 403 11.00 -57.00 1.29
CA ILE A 403 10.60 -58.39 1.52
C ILE A 403 9.41 -58.74 0.61
N LEU A 404 8.39 -57.88 0.52
CA LEU A 404 7.24 -58.04 -0.38
C LEU A 404 7.63 -58.06 -1.87
N ASN A 405 8.70 -57.36 -2.27
CA ASN A 405 9.20 -57.42 -3.65
C ASN A 405 9.53 -58.84 -4.14
N SER A 406 9.79 -59.77 -3.22
CA SER A 406 10.04 -61.18 -3.58
C SER A 406 8.82 -61.87 -4.21
N LEU A 407 7.62 -61.30 -4.07
CA LEU A 407 6.39 -61.81 -4.67
C LEU A 407 6.15 -61.32 -6.09
N ILE A 408 6.93 -60.34 -6.57
CA ILE A 408 6.74 -59.76 -7.90
C ILE A 408 7.01 -60.81 -8.97
N GLY A 409 6.00 -61.06 -9.83
CA GLY A 409 6.06 -62.09 -10.88
C GLY A 409 5.93 -63.51 -10.40
N SER A 410 5.49 -63.75 -9.16
CA SER A 410 5.20 -65.08 -8.67
C SER A 410 4.10 -65.72 -9.47
N LYS A 411 4.31 -67.03 -9.85
CA LYS A 411 3.30 -67.80 -10.54
C LYS A 411 2.31 -68.47 -9.58
N ASN A 412 2.60 -68.50 -8.29
CA ASN A 412 1.78 -69.09 -7.23
C ASN A 412 1.58 -68.07 -6.12
N ILE A 413 1.16 -66.84 -6.46
CA ILE A 413 1.17 -65.66 -5.60
C ILE A 413 0.50 -65.83 -4.23
N GLU A 414 -0.61 -66.59 -4.16
CA GLU A 414 -1.33 -66.81 -2.90
C GLU A 414 -0.56 -67.71 -1.94
N THR A 415 0.07 -68.78 -2.48
CA THR A 415 0.89 -69.70 -1.67
C THR A 415 2.18 -69.02 -1.22
N ASP A 416 2.82 -68.30 -2.12
CA ASP A 416 4.04 -67.54 -1.79
C ASP A 416 3.79 -66.44 -0.78
N PHE A 417 2.65 -65.73 -0.88
CA PHE A 417 2.22 -64.77 0.10
C PHE A 417 1.95 -65.42 1.48
N GLU A 418 1.24 -66.54 1.53
CA GLU A 418 1.00 -67.25 2.76
C GLU A 418 2.31 -67.66 3.45
N ASN A 419 3.26 -68.22 2.70
CA ASN A 419 4.59 -68.58 3.18
C ASN A 419 5.35 -67.36 3.69
N LEU A 420 5.26 -66.24 2.96
CA LEU A 420 5.93 -65.01 3.30
C LEU A 420 5.42 -64.42 4.63
N ILE A 421 4.10 -64.24 4.80
CA ILE A 421 3.51 -63.64 6.02
C ILE A 421 3.60 -64.57 7.22
N SER A 422 3.67 -65.91 6.99
CA SER A 422 3.93 -66.84 8.08
C SER A 422 5.34 -66.69 8.65
N LYS A 423 6.30 -66.25 7.82
CA LYS A 423 7.70 -66.05 8.21
C LYS A 423 8.00 -64.61 8.63
N TYR A 424 7.36 -63.65 7.96
CA TYR A 424 7.57 -62.21 8.12
C TYR A 424 6.22 -61.49 8.22
N PRO A 425 5.45 -61.70 9.34
CA PRO A 425 4.11 -61.12 9.49
C PRO A 425 4.11 -59.58 9.47
N GLU A 426 5.23 -58.95 9.82
CA GLU A 426 5.42 -57.50 9.81
C GLU A 426 5.23 -56.88 8.42
N VAL A 427 5.37 -57.63 7.33
CA VAL A 427 5.17 -57.11 5.96
C VAL A 427 3.72 -56.63 5.73
N LEU A 428 2.77 -57.15 6.47
CA LEU A 428 1.37 -56.72 6.36
C LEU A 428 1.17 -55.25 6.61
N ARG A 429 2.01 -54.60 7.42
CA ARG A 429 1.88 -53.16 7.72
C ARG A 429 2.06 -52.26 6.47
N CYS A 430 2.65 -52.79 5.39
CA CYS A 430 2.81 -52.06 4.13
C CYS A 430 1.54 -52.04 3.28
N ILE A 431 0.64 -53.00 3.46
CA ILE A 431 -0.52 -53.21 2.58
C ILE A 431 -1.44 -51.98 2.49
N PRO A 432 -1.78 -51.31 3.62
CA PRO A 432 -2.62 -50.13 3.53
C PRO A 432 -2.05 -49.03 2.63
N LEU A 433 -0.73 -48.75 2.70
CA LEU A 433 -0.10 -47.75 1.86
C LEU A 433 -0.17 -48.10 0.37
N LEU A 434 -0.06 -49.36 0.01
CA LEU A 434 -0.19 -49.80 -1.40
C LEU A 434 -1.59 -49.50 -1.97
N LEU A 435 -2.59 -49.31 -1.10
CA LEU A 435 -3.96 -48.85 -1.44
C LEU A 435 -4.20 -47.36 -1.19
N ALA A 436 -3.14 -46.57 -1.01
CA ALA A 436 -3.21 -45.15 -0.68
C ALA A 436 -3.94 -44.84 0.66
N VAL A 437 -3.90 -45.77 1.63
CA VAL A 437 -4.47 -45.65 2.97
C VAL A 437 -3.34 -45.54 3.99
N ARG A 438 -3.39 -44.51 4.88
CA ARG A 438 -2.40 -44.36 5.98
C ARG A 438 -2.83 -44.99 7.29
N ALA A 439 -4.11 -45.40 7.41
CA ALA A 439 -4.62 -46.06 8.60
C ALA A 439 -4.14 -47.54 8.63
N ASN A 440 -3.83 -48.06 9.82
CA ASN A 440 -3.47 -49.46 9.99
C ASN A 440 -4.70 -50.39 10.00
N GLU A 441 -5.90 -49.85 10.00
CA GLU A 441 -7.15 -50.62 9.95
C GLU A 441 -7.95 -50.22 8.73
N ILE A 442 -8.46 -51.21 8.02
CA ILE A 442 -9.32 -51.02 6.85
C ILE A 442 -10.59 -51.85 7.07
N TYR A 443 -11.72 -51.17 6.93
CA TYR A 443 -13.04 -51.79 6.93
C TYR A 443 -13.43 -52.15 5.48
N ALA A 444 -13.91 -53.34 5.29
CA ALA A 444 -14.41 -53.85 4.01
C ALA A 444 -15.76 -54.55 4.21
N ILE A 445 -16.70 -54.32 3.30
CA ILE A 445 -18.01 -54.97 3.30
C ILE A 445 -18.29 -55.51 1.90
N ASP A 446 -18.81 -56.70 1.79
CA ASP A 446 -19.31 -57.31 0.56
C ASP A 446 -20.41 -58.34 0.83
N SER A 447 -20.72 -59.20 -0.18
CA SER A 447 -21.72 -60.27 -0.04
C SER A 447 -21.37 -61.35 1.00
N ASP A 448 -20.08 -61.46 1.37
CA ASP A 448 -19.58 -62.47 2.30
C ASP A 448 -19.57 -61.94 3.77
N GLY A 449 -19.87 -60.65 3.96
CA GLY A 449 -20.00 -60.01 5.26
C GLY A 449 -19.17 -58.74 5.44
N GLU A 450 -19.00 -58.36 6.71
CA GLU A 450 -18.24 -57.20 7.14
C GLU A 450 -16.97 -57.61 7.84
N PHE A 451 -15.84 -57.04 7.44
CA PHE A 451 -14.52 -57.35 7.99
C PHE A 451 -13.74 -56.09 8.33
N THR A 452 -13.13 -56.06 9.51
CA THR A 452 -12.15 -55.03 9.89
C THR A 452 -10.77 -55.67 9.90
N TYR A 453 -9.93 -55.33 8.93
CA TYR A 453 -8.56 -55.80 8.81
C TYR A 453 -7.61 -54.89 9.58
N ASN A 454 -6.85 -55.44 10.53
CA ASN A 454 -5.79 -54.73 11.20
C ASN A 454 -4.42 -55.22 10.70
N PHE A 455 -3.67 -54.34 10.05
CA PHE A 455 -2.41 -54.62 9.40
C PHE A 455 -1.18 -54.45 10.33
N LYS A 456 -1.39 -53.91 11.54
CA LYS A 456 -0.35 -53.79 12.58
C LYS A 456 -0.45 -54.89 13.63
N LYS A 457 -1.67 -55.31 13.94
CA LYS A 457 -1.98 -56.39 14.88
C LYS A 457 -2.92 -57.37 14.18
N ILE A 458 -2.32 -58.47 13.63
CA ILE A 458 -3.07 -59.46 12.88
C ILE A 458 -4.25 -59.95 13.73
N ASN A 459 -5.46 -59.72 13.24
CA ASN A 459 -6.71 -60.04 13.94
C ASN A 459 -7.58 -61.06 13.20
N LEU A 460 -7.23 -61.41 11.97
CA LEU A 460 -7.97 -62.32 11.13
C LEU A 460 -7.05 -63.46 10.64
N SER A 461 -7.62 -64.52 10.04
CA SER A 461 -6.85 -65.65 9.50
C SER A 461 -6.05 -65.21 8.24
N VAL A 462 -5.00 -65.97 7.94
CA VAL A 462 -4.19 -65.81 6.71
C VAL A 462 -5.07 -65.85 5.47
N GLU A 463 -6.03 -66.77 5.42
CA GLU A 463 -6.95 -66.88 4.29
C GLU A 463 -7.78 -65.60 4.09
N GLN A 464 -8.19 -64.94 5.15
CA GLN A 464 -8.91 -63.66 5.04
C GLN A 464 -8.01 -62.55 4.50
N TYR A 465 -6.75 -62.47 4.89
CA TYR A 465 -5.79 -61.53 4.28
C TYR A 465 -5.53 -61.86 2.80
N LYS A 466 -5.49 -63.14 2.39
CA LYS A 466 -5.42 -63.52 0.96
C LYS A 466 -6.65 -63.09 0.20
N VAL A 467 -7.85 -63.22 0.78
CA VAL A 467 -9.11 -62.74 0.21
C VAL A 467 -9.04 -61.22 0.05
N PHE A 468 -8.53 -60.49 1.05
CA PHE A 468 -8.33 -59.06 0.96
C PHE A 468 -7.40 -58.65 -0.20
N MET A 469 -6.24 -59.27 -0.30
CA MET A 469 -5.26 -59.04 -1.39
C MET A 469 -5.85 -59.31 -2.77
N ARG A 470 -6.65 -60.35 -2.90
CA ARG A 470 -7.31 -60.74 -4.15
C ARG A 470 -8.41 -59.74 -4.52
N LYS A 471 -9.33 -59.44 -3.57
CA LYS A 471 -10.48 -58.55 -3.82
C LYS A 471 -10.08 -57.11 -4.05
N THR A 472 -8.95 -56.65 -3.49
CA THR A 472 -8.42 -55.28 -3.72
C THR A 472 -7.60 -55.20 -5.02
N GLY A 473 -7.30 -56.33 -5.69
CA GLY A 473 -6.46 -56.34 -6.90
C GLY A 473 -4.94 -56.23 -6.63
N LEU A 474 -4.51 -56.28 -5.37
CA LEU A 474 -3.09 -56.21 -5.03
C LEU A 474 -2.29 -57.41 -5.51
N PHE A 475 -2.90 -58.63 -5.54
CA PHE A 475 -2.24 -59.76 -6.16
C PHE A 475 -2.00 -59.56 -7.64
N ASP A 476 -2.99 -59.07 -8.40
CA ASP A 476 -2.84 -58.76 -9.82
C ASP A 476 -1.73 -57.73 -10.08
N LEU A 477 -1.66 -56.70 -9.23
CA LEU A 477 -0.63 -55.65 -9.30
C LEU A 477 0.79 -56.25 -9.20
N ILE A 478 0.97 -57.22 -8.31
CA ILE A 478 2.28 -57.84 -8.00
C ILE A 478 2.60 -58.96 -8.97
N GLU A 479 1.65 -59.88 -9.21
CA GLU A 479 1.84 -61.09 -10.07
C GLU A 479 2.14 -60.72 -11.52
N ASN A 480 1.40 -59.76 -12.08
CA ASN A 480 1.47 -59.38 -13.49
C ASN A 480 2.57 -58.36 -13.83
N HIS A 481 3.51 -58.13 -12.95
CA HIS A 481 4.59 -57.15 -13.16
C HIS A 481 4.09 -55.74 -13.53
N ILE A 482 2.90 -55.33 -13.06
CA ILE A 482 2.40 -53.96 -13.25
C ILE A 482 3.33 -52.99 -12.52
N VAL A 483 3.93 -53.43 -11.41
CA VAL A 483 5.01 -52.72 -10.69
C VAL A 483 6.26 -53.61 -10.65
N ASN A 484 7.44 -53.00 -10.75
CA ASN A 484 8.72 -53.67 -10.66
C ASN A 484 9.43 -53.50 -9.32
N ASN A 485 8.98 -52.55 -8.52
CA ASN A 485 9.52 -52.24 -7.20
C ASN A 485 8.43 -51.58 -6.32
N LEU A 486 8.09 -52.21 -5.22
CA LEU A 486 7.05 -51.68 -4.30
C LEU A 486 7.54 -50.48 -3.51
N VAL A 487 8.85 -50.26 -3.34
CA VAL A 487 9.37 -49.01 -2.72
C VAL A 487 9.11 -47.83 -3.62
N ASP A 488 9.37 -47.95 -4.93
CA ASP A 488 9.13 -46.90 -5.91
C ASP A 488 7.62 -46.65 -6.06
N TYR A 489 6.82 -47.69 -6.06
CA TYR A 489 5.36 -47.58 -6.09
C TYR A 489 4.82 -46.86 -4.84
N ALA A 490 5.26 -47.26 -3.64
CA ALA A 490 4.87 -46.60 -2.38
C ALA A 490 5.29 -45.13 -2.35
N THR A 491 6.48 -44.80 -2.88
CA THR A 491 6.94 -43.43 -3.05
C THR A 491 6.00 -42.61 -3.95
N GLY A 492 5.57 -43.24 -5.07
CA GLY A 492 4.58 -42.63 -5.97
C GLY A 492 3.22 -42.42 -5.30
N VAL A 493 2.76 -43.40 -4.52
CA VAL A 493 1.50 -43.30 -3.75
C VAL A 493 1.57 -42.21 -2.70
N GLU A 494 2.65 -42.14 -1.90
CA GLU A 494 2.85 -41.07 -0.91
C GLU A 494 2.93 -39.71 -1.57
N THR A 495 3.57 -39.58 -2.73
CA THR A 495 3.59 -38.33 -3.53
C THR A 495 2.18 -37.91 -3.94
N GLY A 496 1.36 -38.89 -4.39
CA GLY A 496 -0.05 -38.65 -4.72
C GLY A 496 -0.87 -38.19 -3.50
N LEU A 497 -0.71 -38.86 -2.37
CA LEU A 497 -1.38 -38.52 -1.11
C LEU A 497 -0.94 -37.16 -0.57
N ASP A 498 0.34 -36.80 -0.72
CA ASP A 498 0.86 -35.51 -0.30
C ASP A 498 0.38 -34.37 -1.22
N SER A 499 0.27 -34.63 -2.52
CA SER A 499 -0.25 -33.64 -3.48
C SER A 499 -1.70 -33.25 -3.17
N ASN A 500 -2.53 -34.15 -2.66
CA ASN A 500 -3.89 -33.87 -2.20
C ASN A 500 -3.92 -32.92 -0.97
N GLY A 501 -2.84 -32.91 -0.19
CA GLY A 501 -2.67 -32.02 0.96
C GLY A 501 -2.42 -30.53 0.61
N ARG A 502 -2.20 -30.18 -0.68
CA ARG A 502 -1.93 -28.80 -1.12
C ARG A 502 -3.01 -27.79 -0.69
N LYS A 503 -4.28 -28.21 -0.70
CA LYS A 503 -5.39 -27.36 -0.28
C LYS A 503 -5.25 -26.88 1.18
N ASN A 504 -4.78 -27.78 2.06
CA ASN A 504 -4.55 -27.45 3.47
C ASN A 504 -3.27 -26.61 3.65
N ARG A 505 -2.22 -26.88 2.85
CA ARG A 505 -1.00 -26.07 2.85
C ARG A 505 -1.25 -24.63 2.42
N GLY A 506 -2.17 -24.41 1.46
CA GLY A 506 -2.53 -23.05 1.02
C GLY A 506 -3.05 -22.16 2.15
N GLY A 507 -3.84 -22.69 3.08
CA GLY A 507 -4.28 -21.97 4.29
C GLY A 507 -3.11 -21.62 5.19
N HIS A 508 -2.27 -22.58 5.53
CA HIS A 508 -1.09 -22.37 6.39
C HIS A 508 -0.05 -21.42 5.76
N LEU A 509 0.07 -21.36 4.43
CA LEU A 509 0.97 -20.41 3.77
C LEU A 509 0.53 -18.97 4.02
N MET A 510 -0.77 -18.66 3.94
CA MET A 510 -1.27 -17.32 4.24
C MET A 510 -1.07 -16.97 5.71
N GLU A 511 -1.38 -17.90 6.63
CA GLU A 511 -1.11 -17.72 8.06
C GLU A 511 0.37 -17.45 8.33
N ASN A 512 1.30 -18.24 7.76
CA ASN A 512 2.73 -18.05 7.93
C ASN A 512 3.22 -16.72 7.39
N LEU A 513 2.67 -16.28 6.26
CA LEU A 513 2.98 -14.99 5.66
C LEU A 513 2.54 -13.84 6.56
N VAL A 514 1.29 -13.87 7.05
CA VAL A 514 0.73 -12.88 7.98
C VAL A 514 1.52 -12.87 9.28
N GLU A 515 1.87 -14.04 9.85
CA GLU A 515 2.71 -14.16 11.05
C GLU A 515 4.08 -13.50 10.84
N GLY A 516 4.67 -13.67 9.66
CA GLY A 516 5.93 -13.01 9.28
C GLY A 516 5.84 -11.48 9.36
N PHE A 517 4.74 -10.90 8.85
CA PHE A 517 4.50 -9.45 8.93
C PHE A 517 4.20 -8.98 10.36
N ILE A 518 3.45 -9.76 11.17
CA ILE A 518 3.19 -9.47 12.58
C ILE A 518 4.51 -9.41 13.37
N LYS A 519 5.39 -10.39 13.19
CA LYS A 519 6.72 -10.42 13.83
C LYS A 519 7.59 -9.25 13.39
N LYS A 520 7.61 -8.94 12.08
CA LYS A 520 8.36 -7.81 11.53
C LYS A 520 7.89 -6.46 12.08
N ALA A 521 6.61 -6.36 12.45
CA ALA A 521 6.05 -5.18 13.11
C ALA A 521 6.40 -5.08 14.61
N GLY A 522 7.13 -6.05 15.18
CA GLY A 522 7.62 -6.02 16.55
C GLY A 522 6.73 -6.76 17.56
N PHE A 523 5.68 -7.47 17.12
CA PHE A 523 4.84 -8.27 18.02
C PHE A 523 5.53 -9.59 18.39
N ILE A 524 5.40 -9.99 19.66
CA ILE A 524 6.07 -11.16 20.24
C ILE A 524 5.02 -12.25 20.49
N LYS A 525 5.32 -13.46 20.01
CA LYS A 525 4.44 -14.62 20.17
C LYS A 525 4.25 -14.96 21.66
N ASP A 526 3.01 -15.29 22.02
CA ASP A 526 2.55 -15.65 23.36
C ASP A 526 2.68 -14.51 24.40
N GLU A 527 3.06 -13.30 23.95
CA GLU A 527 3.10 -12.07 24.74
C GLU A 527 2.12 -11.02 24.20
N THR A 528 2.32 -10.58 22.96
CA THR A 528 1.52 -9.53 22.31
C THR A 528 0.67 -10.07 21.17
N TYR A 529 1.00 -11.24 20.60
CA TYR A 529 0.11 -11.96 19.71
C TYR A 529 0.06 -13.46 20.04
N PHE A 530 -1.06 -14.08 19.72
CA PHE A 530 -1.39 -15.47 20.01
C PHE A 530 -1.96 -16.13 18.75
N LYS A 531 -1.68 -17.45 18.58
CA LYS A 531 -2.22 -18.22 17.44
C LYS A 531 -3.39 -19.10 17.91
N GLU A 532 -4.38 -19.28 17.01
CA GLU A 532 -5.44 -20.26 17.14
C GLU A 532 -6.21 -20.18 18.46
N MET A 533 -6.54 -18.95 18.91
CA MET A 533 -7.30 -18.76 20.16
C MET A 533 -8.81 -18.86 19.96
N TYR A 534 -9.44 -19.60 20.83
CA TYR A 534 -10.89 -19.67 20.94
C TYR A 534 -11.47 -18.48 21.72
N ILE A 535 -12.72 -18.12 21.43
CA ILE A 535 -13.42 -17.01 22.10
C ILE A 535 -13.39 -17.14 23.63
N HIS A 536 -13.65 -18.34 24.18
CA HIS A 536 -13.63 -18.55 25.63
C HIS A 536 -12.25 -18.22 26.24
N GLN A 537 -11.17 -18.59 25.56
CA GLN A 537 -9.80 -18.28 26.00
C GLN A 537 -9.52 -16.78 25.99
N ILE A 538 -10.05 -16.05 24.99
CA ILE A 538 -9.95 -14.59 24.90
C ILE A 538 -10.69 -13.94 26.03
N THR A 539 -11.95 -14.37 26.26
CA THR A 539 -12.81 -13.91 27.35
C THR A 539 -12.16 -14.12 28.72
N GLU A 540 -11.65 -15.32 29.00
CA GLU A 540 -11.00 -15.65 30.30
C GLU A 540 -9.70 -14.85 30.49
N LYS A 541 -8.89 -14.71 29.43
CA LYS A 541 -7.55 -14.07 29.52
C LYS A 541 -7.63 -12.58 29.77
N TRP A 542 -8.58 -11.87 29.15
CA TRP A 542 -8.66 -10.41 29.19
C TRP A 542 -9.95 -9.85 29.77
N ASN A 543 -10.81 -10.71 30.32
CA ASN A 543 -12.09 -10.36 30.95
C ASN A 543 -12.97 -9.46 30.02
N ILE A 544 -13.13 -9.87 28.76
CA ILE A 544 -13.94 -9.19 27.76
C ILE A 544 -15.16 -10.04 27.40
N ASP A 545 -16.35 -9.44 27.29
CA ASP A 545 -17.56 -10.14 26.87
C ASP A 545 -17.64 -10.25 25.34
N LEU A 546 -17.49 -11.47 24.84
CA LEU A 546 -17.60 -11.80 23.40
C LEU A 546 -18.88 -12.60 23.09
N SER A 547 -19.91 -12.52 23.94
CA SER A 547 -21.17 -13.26 23.75
C SER A 547 -21.89 -12.89 22.47
N ALA A 548 -21.75 -11.66 21.99
CA ALA A 548 -22.34 -11.18 20.73
C ALA A 548 -21.88 -11.99 19.49
N ILE A 549 -20.61 -12.39 19.44
CA ILE A 549 -20.02 -13.14 18.32
C ILE A 549 -20.04 -14.65 18.49
N SER A 550 -20.50 -15.15 19.64
CA SER A 550 -20.58 -16.58 19.96
C SER A 550 -21.99 -17.15 19.87
N ASN A 551 -22.96 -16.41 19.32
CA ASN A 551 -24.39 -16.78 19.38
C ASN A 551 -24.82 -17.18 20.79
N GLN A 552 -24.54 -16.32 21.78
CA GLN A 552 -24.78 -16.53 23.21
C GLN A 552 -24.09 -17.79 23.77
N GLY A 553 -22.86 -18.07 23.32
CA GLY A 553 -22.07 -19.22 23.74
C GLY A 553 -22.44 -20.56 23.10
N LYS A 554 -23.33 -20.56 22.09
CA LYS A 554 -23.74 -21.78 21.36
C LYS A 554 -22.77 -22.17 20.24
N THR A 555 -21.94 -21.25 19.78
CA THR A 555 -20.97 -21.51 18.69
C THR A 555 -19.58 -21.12 19.18
N GLU A 556 -18.67 -22.07 19.18
CA GLU A 556 -17.28 -21.82 19.51
C GLU A 556 -16.53 -21.38 18.25
N LYS A 557 -16.04 -20.13 18.22
CA LYS A 557 -15.21 -19.61 17.14
C LYS A 557 -13.75 -19.54 17.59
N ARG A 558 -12.85 -19.88 16.68
CA ARG A 558 -11.40 -19.76 16.85
C ARG A 558 -10.89 -18.76 15.84
N PHE A 559 -10.03 -17.84 16.26
CA PHE A 559 -9.32 -16.91 15.38
C PHE A 559 -7.93 -17.45 15.04
N ASP A 560 -7.47 -17.24 13.81
CA ASP A 560 -6.11 -17.64 13.38
C ASP A 560 -5.04 -16.94 14.22
N PHE A 561 -5.25 -15.62 14.48
CA PHE A 561 -4.41 -14.84 15.39
C PHE A 561 -5.26 -13.96 16.28
N VAL A 562 -4.71 -13.64 17.46
CA VAL A 562 -5.21 -12.60 18.33
C VAL A 562 -4.06 -11.70 18.70
N ILE A 563 -4.21 -10.38 18.52
CA ILE A 563 -3.24 -9.37 18.94
C ILE A 563 -3.85 -8.56 20.08
N LYS A 564 -3.08 -8.35 21.16
CA LYS A 564 -3.45 -7.49 22.28
C LYS A 564 -2.53 -6.29 22.33
N THR A 565 -3.11 -5.10 22.21
CA THR A 565 -2.43 -3.81 22.45
C THR A 565 -2.87 -3.25 23.81
N GLN A 566 -2.42 -2.06 24.18
CA GLN A 566 -2.80 -1.46 25.46
C GLN A 566 -4.32 -1.31 25.62
N ASN A 567 -5.02 -0.93 24.56
CA ASN A 567 -6.44 -0.54 24.62
C ASN A 567 -7.38 -1.47 23.85
N MET A 568 -6.86 -2.35 22.97
CA MET A 568 -7.69 -3.11 22.03
C MET A 568 -7.23 -4.56 21.90
N ILE A 569 -8.17 -5.45 21.62
CA ILE A 569 -7.95 -6.85 21.23
C ILE A 569 -8.41 -6.99 19.78
N TYR A 570 -7.57 -7.58 18.95
CA TYR A 570 -7.85 -7.80 17.53
C TYR A 570 -7.97 -9.30 17.27
N GLY A 571 -9.16 -9.76 16.84
CA GLY A 571 -9.38 -11.12 16.35
C GLY A 571 -9.14 -11.17 14.85
N ILE A 572 -8.20 -11.99 14.39
CA ILE A 572 -7.70 -11.98 13.01
C ILE A 572 -8.02 -13.31 12.33
N GLU A 573 -8.56 -13.21 11.11
CA GLU A 573 -8.74 -14.34 10.18
C GLU A 573 -7.93 -14.12 8.92
N THR A 574 -7.44 -15.22 8.35
CA THR A 574 -6.60 -15.19 7.16
C THR A 574 -7.07 -16.16 6.09
N ASN A 575 -7.08 -15.78 4.83
CA ASN A 575 -7.32 -16.71 3.73
C ASN A 575 -6.66 -16.29 2.43
N PHE A 576 -6.30 -17.31 1.63
CA PHE A 576 -5.86 -17.14 0.26
C PHE A 576 -6.67 -18.03 -0.68
N TYR A 577 -7.30 -17.43 -1.68
CA TYR A 577 -8.08 -18.15 -2.68
C TYR A 577 -7.48 -18.00 -4.08
N GLY A 578 -6.63 -18.94 -4.47
CA GLY A 578 -6.00 -18.97 -5.81
C GLY A 578 -6.96 -19.39 -6.93
N SER A 579 -8.11 -20.02 -6.60
CA SER A 579 -9.09 -20.49 -7.58
C SER A 579 -10.52 -20.19 -7.14
N SER A 580 -11.46 -20.17 -8.10
CA SER A 580 -12.90 -19.99 -7.87
C SER A 580 -13.50 -21.15 -7.04
N GLY A 581 -14.60 -20.86 -6.32
CA GLY A 581 -15.34 -21.85 -5.54
C GLY A 581 -16.51 -21.22 -4.78
N SER A 582 -17.49 -22.02 -4.37
CA SER A 582 -18.68 -21.57 -3.60
C SER A 582 -18.34 -21.04 -2.23
N LYS A 583 -17.26 -21.54 -1.61
CA LYS A 583 -16.81 -21.17 -0.27
C LYS A 583 -16.45 -19.67 -0.14
N LEU A 584 -15.99 -19.03 -1.25
CA LEU A 584 -15.63 -17.60 -1.22
C LEU A 584 -16.82 -16.72 -0.85
N ASN A 585 -17.98 -16.98 -1.46
CA ASN A 585 -19.21 -16.21 -1.20
C ASN A 585 -19.71 -16.40 0.25
N GLU A 586 -19.57 -17.61 0.77
CA GLU A 586 -19.92 -17.93 2.16
C GLU A 586 -18.99 -17.21 3.13
N THR A 587 -17.68 -17.27 2.87
CA THR A 587 -16.66 -16.58 3.69
C THR A 587 -16.90 -15.08 3.75
N ALA A 588 -17.09 -14.42 2.59
CA ALA A 588 -17.32 -12.99 2.55
C ALA A 588 -18.53 -12.57 3.38
N ARG A 589 -19.67 -13.29 3.23
CA ARG A 589 -20.88 -13.02 4.01
C ARG A 589 -20.72 -13.26 5.50
N SER A 590 -20.07 -14.37 5.86
CA SER A 590 -19.82 -14.71 7.27
C SER A 590 -18.96 -13.64 7.96
N TYR A 591 -17.89 -13.17 7.29
CA TYR A 591 -16.99 -12.18 7.87
C TYR A 591 -17.58 -10.77 7.88
N LYS A 592 -18.44 -10.44 6.90
CA LYS A 592 -19.26 -9.22 6.95
C LYS A 592 -20.15 -9.18 8.19
N THR A 593 -20.81 -10.32 8.52
CA THR A 593 -21.66 -10.44 9.72
C THR A 593 -20.81 -10.33 10.97
N LEU A 594 -19.69 -11.05 11.04
CA LEU A 594 -18.78 -11.03 12.18
C LEU A 594 -18.23 -9.62 12.45
N ALA A 595 -17.85 -8.87 11.42
CA ALA A 595 -17.40 -7.49 11.57
C ALA A 595 -18.49 -6.62 12.21
N SER A 596 -19.73 -6.71 11.70
CA SER A 596 -20.84 -5.95 12.27
C SER A 596 -21.20 -6.35 13.72
N GLU A 597 -21.01 -7.62 14.10
CA GLU A 597 -21.20 -8.10 15.47
C GLU A 597 -20.10 -7.55 16.39
N THR A 598 -18.85 -7.53 15.91
CA THR A 598 -17.70 -7.02 16.69
C THR A 598 -17.72 -5.50 16.88
N ASP A 599 -18.31 -4.73 15.97
CA ASP A 599 -18.45 -3.27 16.08
C ASP A 599 -19.26 -2.84 17.32
N THR A 600 -20.04 -3.76 17.91
CA THR A 600 -20.81 -3.51 19.12
C THR A 600 -20.04 -3.80 20.41
N ILE A 601 -18.81 -4.29 20.32
CA ILE A 601 -18.01 -4.76 21.47
C ILE A 601 -16.89 -3.76 21.75
N ASP A 602 -16.98 -3.06 22.88
CA ASP A 602 -15.92 -2.16 23.31
C ASP A 602 -14.61 -2.93 23.60
N GLY A 603 -13.51 -2.49 23.00
CA GLY A 603 -12.18 -3.07 23.21
C GLY A 603 -11.87 -4.32 22.37
N PHE A 604 -12.75 -4.70 21.44
CA PHE A 604 -12.50 -5.80 20.49
C PHE A 604 -12.79 -5.36 19.04
N THR A 605 -11.95 -5.81 18.11
CA THR A 605 -12.10 -5.53 16.67
C THR A 605 -11.75 -6.76 15.85
N PHE A 606 -12.53 -7.03 14.81
CA PHE A 606 -12.26 -8.07 13.84
C PHE A 606 -11.44 -7.55 12.67
N VAL A 607 -10.39 -8.30 12.29
CA VAL A 607 -9.49 -7.96 11.17
C VAL A 607 -9.41 -9.14 10.20
N TRP A 608 -9.54 -8.86 8.92
CA TRP A 608 -9.47 -9.88 7.89
C TRP A 608 -8.33 -9.63 6.90
N PHE A 609 -7.38 -10.56 6.81
CA PHE A 609 -6.36 -10.58 5.77
C PHE A 609 -6.75 -11.58 4.69
N THR A 610 -7.00 -11.10 3.47
CA THR A 610 -7.42 -11.97 2.36
C THR A 610 -6.73 -11.58 1.06
N ASP A 611 -6.45 -12.58 0.20
CA ASP A 611 -5.83 -12.37 -1.11
C ASP A 611 -6.16 -13.54 -2.04
N GLY A 612 -5.71 -13.46 -3.29
CA GLY A 612 -5.84 -14.48 -4.31
C GLY A 612 -6.88 -14.20 -5.39
N LYS A 613 -6.49 -14.35 -6.65
CA LYS A 613 -7.34 -14.04 -7.82
C LYS A 613 -8.61 -14.88 -7.94
N GLY A 614 -8.77 -15.93 -7.14
CA GLY A 614 -10.04 -16.67 -7.02
C GLY A 614 -11.21 -15.75 -6.66
N TRP A 615 -10.97 -14.66 -5.92
CA TRP A 615 -11.95 -13.65 -5.54
C TRP A 615 -12.61 -12.92 -6.71
N ILE A 616 -11.99 -12.92 -7.90
CA ILE A 616 -12.61 -12.35 -9.12
C ILE A 616 -13.95 -13.01 -9.41
N SER A 617 -14.10 -14.33 -9.12
CA SER A 617 -15.34 -15.07 -9.31
C SER A 617 -16.42 -14.75 -8.28
N ALA A 618 -16.06 -14.23 -7.13
CA ALA A 618 -16.95 -13.83 -6.02
C ALA A 618 -16.90 -12.32 -5.76
N ARG A 619 -16.49 -11.53 -6.77
CA ARG A 619 -16.24 -10.11 -6.70
C ARG A 619 -17.36 -9.33 -6.01
N HIS A 620 -18.62 -9.58 -6.37
CA HIS A 620 -19.76 -8.82 -5.83
C HIS A 620 -19.88 -8.94 -4.30
N ASN A 621 -19.80 -10.16 -3.77
CA ASN A 621 -19.89 -10.34 -2.31
C ASN A 621 -18.63 -9.78 -1.57
N LEU A 622 -17.46 -9.85 -2.20
CA LEU A 622 -16.25 -9.25 -1.64
C LEU A 622 -16.34 -7.72 -1.63
N GLU A 623 -16.87 -7.10 -2.71
CA GLU A 623 -17.08 -5.65 -2.81
C GLU A 623 -18.08 -5.16 -1.74
N GLU A 624 -19.21 -5.86 -1.58
CA GLU A 624 -20.15 -5.53 -0.50
C GLU A 624 -19.54 -5.66 0.91
N THR A 625 -18.61 -6.59 1.10
CA THR A 625 -17.91 -6.75 2.38
C THR A 625 -16.87 -5.66 2.58
N PHE A 626 -16.11 -5.34 1.53
CA PHE A 626 -15.12 -4.27 1.52
C PHE A 626 -15.73 -2.90 1.83
N ASP A 627 -16.93 -2.62 1.32
CA ASP A 627 -17.63 -1.34 1.52
C ASP A 627 -18.11 -1.10 2.96
N VAL A 628 -18.26 -2.16 3.75
CA VAL A 628 -18.79 -2.07 5.12
C VAL A 628 -17.77 -2.45 6.19
N MET A 629 -16.71 -3.17 5.84
CA MET A 629 -15.71 -3.65 6.77
C MET A 629 -14.51 -2.72 6.81
N GLU A 630 -14.22 -2.12 7.96
CA GLU A 630 -13.10 -1.19 8.15
C GLU A 630 -11.75 -1.91 8.01
N HIS A 631 -11.61 -3.09 8.59
CA HIS A 631 -10.35 -3.81 8.70
C HIS A 631 -10.27 -5.05 7.79
N ILE A 632 -10.25 -4.82 6.48
CA ILE A 632 -10.01 -5.83 5.45
C ILE A 632 -8.77 -5.46 4.63
N TYR A 633 -7.80 -6.37 4.50
CA TYR A 633 -6.48 -6.10 3.91
C TYR A 633 -6.01 -7.23 3.01
N ASN A 634 -5.22 -6.88 2.01
CA ASN A 634 -4.52 -7.83 1.14
C ASN A 634 -3.01 -7.87 1.46
N ILE A 635 -2.26 -8.69 0.73
CA ILE A 635 -0.81 -8.84 0.91
C ILE A 635 -0.09 -7.53 0.57
N ASN A 636 -0.52 -6.82 -0.45
CA ASN A 636 0.05 -5.53 -0.83
C ASN A 636 -0.11 -4.47 0.29
N ASP A 637 -1.23 -4.49 1.02
CA ASP A 637 -1.43 -3.63 2.18
C ASP A 637 -0.42 -3.94 3.28
N MET A 638 -0.16 -5.24 3.55
CA MET A 638 0.84 -5.68 4.54
C MET A 638 2.26 -5.28 4.15
N GLU A 639 2.63 -5.43 2.89
CA GLU A 639 3.93 -5.00 2.34
C GLU A 639 4.11 -3.48 2.44
N ASN A 640 3.03 -2.73 2.31
CA ASN A 640 3.01 -1.28 2.48
C ASN A 640 2.96 -0.83 3.95
N GLY A 641 2.99 -1.77 4.92
CA GLY A 641 3.16 -1.47 6.34
C GLY A 641 1.87 -1.21 7.10
N ILE A 642 0.74 -1.79 6.70
CA ILE A 642 -0.55 -1.61 7.40
C ILE A 642 -0.54 -2.17 8.84
N ILE A 643 0.22 -3.23 9.12
CA ILE A 643 0.21 -3.93 10.41
C ILE A 643 0.47 -2.99 11.60
N PRO A 644 1.57 -2.20 11.65
CA PRO A 644 1.81 -1.29 12.76
C PRO A 644 0.85 -0.08 12.79
N GLU A 645 0.06 0.13 11.76
CA GLU A 645 -0.94 1.20 11.73
C GLU A 645 -2.29 0.75 12.29
N VAL A 646 -2.66 -0.48 12.05
CA VAL A 646 -3.90 -1.08 12.56
C VAL A 646 -3.76 -1.45 14.03
N PHE A 647 -2.66 -2.06 14.42
CA PHE A 647 -2.46 -2.58 15.78
C PHE A 647 -1.70 -1.57 16.66
N LYS A 648 -2.39 -0.50 17.05
CA LYS A 648 -1.87 0.57 17.92
C LYS A 648 -2.25 0.39 19.35
#